data_c24576068f06cff42203e0ae40c0573f
#
_entry.id   c24576068f06cff42203e0ae40c0573f
#
_cell.length_a   1.000
_cell.length_b   1.000
_cell.length_c   1.000
_cell.angle_alpha   90.00
_cell.angle_beta   90.00
_cell.angle_gamma   90.00
#
_symmetry.space_group_name_H-M   'P 1'
#
loop_
_entity.id
_entity.type
_entity.pdbx_description
1 polymer ?
#
loop_
_entity_poly.entity_id
_entity_poly.type
_entity_poly.pdbx_seq_one_letter_code
_entity_poly.pdbx_strand_id
1 'polypeptide(L)'
;TFMLATVRLKVQQPRNYTFSMASITPPDTAVNTIMQRGDEVTTVLRMLTDVQTSAVVLTGDAGAGKSLLAALAYRRLELTAQAGLPAPRHFVWLSIGAYTTLPDVIASILSGLNASEPGFFLLKSDQQISTLLRVLRRRQEPALVVLDQFEELLDPETNTDLEGRGDIALFLEMLLQDLGVSRVLLTCTRSPYDPQYQQESRIRSYLISRMSLPEGVALLQQRGVQGTYEELSLIWQRCGGHVFSLILFNALFRLSGFALSYLLNSPDYQPLWSSEVPQHLLAAVYHHLNPIQHTLIRILSLFREPVPTRGISMTIVGEDPTAALQLFERELQLMVQLSLVQRPYNQGNEPCYCLHPLFRQYVLAHYLEGSSSQPNGLPATSLGVTGSLLLQPGSGFEAREAQEVAVAAGYMRLTKYYQQLAQEHYLPPEKRGSPQDIEFLLATIRHLCLGWHWQDACDLILSEGIYECMVQWGAWNTLIGLYQGMLPPNGVLTRRDEGLICNHLGLLYDRLDNAQQSWAFYERALALQRKIGDLHGVALTLTNEGELFRNQREWKHAYANFEQARELNQQLRDPLLESVLLHNLGLLHHAAKDYPQALKHYQEALRFALTLEEHYNEGMILTNIGVMFYEQGFYPEALAVLFYTLQMRQSLQHSTVSFIESFIATLEDNMEIDAFARLRQASREVEERVISRLMPANMRQ
;
A
#
# COMPACT_ATOMS: atom_id res chain seq x y z
N THR A 1 -17.24 22.86 2.59
CA THR A 1 -17.39 21.82 3.64
C THR A 1 -16.27 20.78 3.53
N PHE A 2 -15.75 20.48 2.34
CA PHE A 2 -14.77 19.41 2.12
C PHE A 2 -13.32 19.75 2.48
N MET A 3 -12.94 21.00 2.54
CA MET A 3 -11.56 21.38 2.93
C MET A 3 -11.33 21.46 4.43
N LEU A 4 -12.39 21.53 5.21
CA LEU A 4 -12.35 21.83 6.65
C LEU A 4 -12.74 20.65 7.53
N ALA A 5 -13.21 19.55 6.94
CA ALA A 5 -13.56 18.32 7.67
C ALA A 5 -12.34 17.53 8.15
N THR A 6 -11.12 17.98 7.85
CA THR A 6 -9.93 17.16 8.01
C THR A 6 -9.47 16.96 9.44
N VAL A 7 -10.12 17.52 10.47
CA VAL A 7 -9.65 17.26 11.85
C VAL A 7 -10.78 17.30 12.87
N ARG A 8 -11.59 16.27 12.90
CA ARG A 8 -12.36 15.91 14.08
C ARG A 8 -12.12 14.43 14.43
N LEU A 9 -10.90 14.09 14.84
CA LEU A 9 -10.70 12.74 15.37
C LEU A 9 -9.76 12.76 16.58
N LYS A 10 -10.27 12.21 17.67
CA LYS A 10 -9.53 11.97 18.90
C LYS A 10 -8.34 11.07 18.60
N VAL A 11 -7.14 11.53 18.93
CA VAL A 11 -5.97 10.66 19.03
C VAL A 11 -6.23 9.73 20.22
N GLN A 12 -6.74 8.53 19.98
CA GLN A 12 -6.60 7.44 20.95
C GLN A 12 -5.13 6.99 20.93
N GLN A 13 -4.64 6.58 22.11
CA GLN A 13 -3.29 6.05 22.27
C GLN A 13 -2.97 5.02 21.17
N PRO A 14 -1.75 5.05 20.58
CA PRO A 14 -1.41 4.16 19.48
C PRO A 14 -1.51 2.71 19.91
N ARG A 15 -2.49 2.01 19.38
CA ARG A 15 -2.42 0.54 19.30
C ARG A 15 -1.37 0.24 18.24
N ASN A 16 -0.54 -0.76 18.46
CA ASN A 16 0.48 -1.22 17.51
C ASN A 16 -0.16 -1.57 16.18
N TYR A 17 0.00 -0.71 15.18
CA TYR A 17 -0.63 -0.84 13.87
C TYR A 17 0.37 -1.43 12.89
N THR A 18 0.01 -2.57 12.33
CA THR A 18 0.69 -3.14 11.17
C THR A 18 -0.23 -2.98 9.96
N PHE A 19 0.22 -2.26 8.96
CA PHE A 19 -0.38 -2.31 7.64
C PHE A 19 -0.18 -3.72 7.08
N SER A 20 -1.19 -4.54 7.07
CA SER A 20 -1.06 -5.91 6.64
C SER A 20 -1.89 -6.19 5.39
N MET A 21 -1.39 -5.73 4.26
CA MET A 21 -1.58 -6.44 3.00
C MET A 21 -0.36 -7.32 2.65
N ALA A 22 0.66 -7.31 3.51
CA ALA A 22 1.81 -8.20 3.41
C ALA A 22 1.56 -9.42 4.30
N SER A 23 1.74 -10.62 3.78
CA SER A 23 1.77 -11.83 4.61
C SER A 23 2.92 -11.69 5.60
N ILE A 24 2.60 -11.67 6.91
CA ILE A 24 3.56 -11.50 7.99
C ILE A 24 4.25 -12.84 8.34
N THR A 25 3.82 -13.92 7.72
CA THR A 25 4.35 -15.26 8.00
C THR A 25 5.15 -15.78 6.81
N PRO A 26 6.34 -16.36 7.04
CA PRO A 26 7.06 -17.03 5.97
C PRO A 26 6.21 -18.18 5.39
N PRO A 27 6.40 -18.53 4.11
CA PRO A 27 5.76 -19.68 3.50
C PRO A 27 5.92 -20.94 4.37
N ASP A 28 4.87 -21.77 4.43
CA ASP A 28 4.92 -23.01 5.19
C ASP A 28 6.00 -23.94 4.62
N THR A 29 7.05 -24.13 5.40
CA THR A 29 8.17 -25.02 5.03
C THR A 29 7.85 -26.49 5.30
N ALA A 30 6.77 -26.81 6.05
CA ALA A 30 6.42 -28.18 6.38
C ALA A 30 5.96 -28.99 5.16
N VAL A 31 5.24 -28.37 4.24
CA VAL A 31 4.85 -28.99 2.94
C VAL A 31 6.05 -29.09 1.99
N ASN A 32 7.09 -28.28 2.23
CA ASN A 32 8.30 -28.18 1.42
C ASN A 32 9.55 -28.69 2.13
N THR A 33 9.44 -29.40 3.26
CA THR A 33 10.55 -29.98 4.04
C THR A 33 11.44 -30.93 3.22
N ILE A 34 11.03 -31.21 2.01
CA ILE A 34 11.68 -32.09 1.04
C ILE A 34 12.87 -31.43 0.34
N MET A 35 12.96 -30.11 0.35
CA MET A 35 14.06 -29.39 -0.32
C MET A 35 15.02 -28.83 0.72
N GLN A 36 15.88 -29.68 1.25
CA GLN A 36 17.02 -29.26 2.05
C GLN A 36 18.12 -28.70 1.12
N ARG A 37 17.96 -27.53 0.56
CA ARG A 37 19.04 -26.78 -0.11
C ARG A 37 20.16 -26.44 0.89
N GLY A 38 20.77 -27.46 1.49
CA GLY A 38 21.63 -27.35 2.66
C GLY A 38 22.84 -26.45 2.43
N ASP A 39 23.46 -26.54 1.27
CA ASP A 39 24.65 -25.77 0.91
C ASP A 39 24.26 -24.30 0.61
N GLU A 40 23.13 -24.08 -0.07
CA GLU A 40 22.63 -22.75 -0.36
C GLU A 40 22.16 -22.04 0.92
N VAL A 41 21.40 -22.72 1.77
CA VAL A 41 21.00 -22.21 3.09
C VAL A 41 22.23 -21.85 3.91
N THR A 42 23.22 -22.74 3.96
CA THR A 42 24.47 -22.49 4.70
C THR A 42 25.23 -21.27 4.16
N THR A 43 25.22 -21.08 2.85
CA THR A 43 25.86 -19.93 2.21
C THR A 43 25.12 -18.63 2.54
N VAL A 44 23.80 -18.62 2.45
CA VAL A 44 22.97 -17.45 2.83
C VAL A 44 23.13 -17.13 4.32
N LEU A 45 23.14 -18.14 5.20
CA LEU A 45 23.38 -17.95 6.63
C LEU A 45 24.74 -17.32 6.90
N ARG A 46 25.80 -17.79 6.19
CA ARG A 46 27.15 -17.21 6.32
C ARG A 46 27.15 -15.73 5.90
N MET A 47 26.43 -15.36 4.82
CA MET A 47 26.30 -13.97 4.39
C MET A 47 25.54 -13.13 5.42
N LEU A 48 24.46 -13.65 6.01
CA LEU A 48 23.67 -12.95 7.03
C LEU A 48 24.41 -12.79 8.37
N THR A 49 25.35 -13.69 8.69
CA THR A 49 26.14 -13.63 9.93
C THR A 49 27.44 -12.84 9.77
N ASP A 50 27.81 -12.45 8.56
CA ASP A 50 28.98 -11.59 8.31
C ASP A 50 28.72 -10.18 8.85
N VAL A 51 29.63 -9.70 9.70
CA VAL A 51 29.56 -8.36 10.33
C VAL A 51 29.59 -7.22 9.29
N GLN A 52 30.25 -7.44 8.16
CA GLN A 52 30.35 -6.44 7.09
C GLN A 52 29.10 -6.37 6.23
N THR A 53 28.17 -7.30 6.36
CA THR A 53 26.95 -7.36 5.56
C THR A 53 25.81 -6.64 6.25
N SER A 54 25.16 -5.68 5.58
CA SER A 54 23.91 -5.05 6.00
C SER A 54 22.69 -5.75 5.38
N ALA A 55 22.76 -6.08 4.10
CA ALA A 55 21.68 -6.76 3.41
C ALA A 55 22.16 -7.89 2.49
N VAL A 56 21.33 -8.91 2.35
CA VAL A 56 21.50 -10.01 1.40
C VAL A 56 20.37 -9.97 0.39
N VAL A 57 20.69 -10.05 -0.90
CA VAL A 57 19.71 -10.06 -2.00
C VAL A 57 19.73 -11.44 -2.67
N LEU A 58 18.62 -12.17 -2.55
CA LEU A 58 18.42 -13.43 -3.27
C LEU A 58 17.81 -13.12 -4.63
N THR A 59 18.53 -13.45 -5.70
CA THR A 59 18.08 -13.23 -7.06
C THR A 59 17.89 -14.55 -7.81
N GLY A 60 17.10 -14.52 -8.88
CA GLY A 60 16.86 -15.69 -9.73
C GLY A 60 15.51 -15.64 -10.42
N ASP A 61 15.34 -16.51 -11.41
CA ASP A 61 14.11 -16.58 -12.22
C ASP A 61 12.86 -16.79 -11.35
N ALA A 62 11.70 -16.40 -11.89
CA ALA A 62 10.43 -16.70 -11.24
C ALA A 62 10.26 -18.23 -11.10
N GLY A 63 9.91 -18.70 -9.89
CA GLY A 63 9.81 -20.13 -9.60
C GLY A 63 11.14 -20.84 -9.27
N ALA A 64 12.27 -20.14 -9.19
CA ALA A 64 13.56 -20.70 -8.78
C ALA A 64 13.60 -21.11 -7.29
N GLY A 65 12.64 -20.63 -6.49
CA GLY A 65 12.53 -20.95 -5.06
C GLY A 65 13.18 -19.92 -4.13
N LYS A 66 13.22 -18.65 -4.53
CA LYS A 66 13.74 -17.52 -3.74
C LYS A 66 13.08 -17.42 -2.36
N SER A 67 11.75 -17.31 -2.34
CA SER A 67 10.96 -17.23 -1.10
C SER A 67 11.15 -18.45 -0.21
N LEU A 68 11.28 -19.64 -0.81
CA LEU A 68 11.56 -20.87 -0.06
C LEU A 68 12.94 -20.82 0.58
N LEU A 69 13.98 -20.43 -0.14
CA LEU A 69 15.34 -20.33 0.40
C LEU A 69 15.41 -19.30 1.53
N ALA A 70 14.75 -18.15 1.35
CA ALA A 70 14.63 -17.14 2.40
C ALA A 70 13.91 -17.70 3.64
N ALA A 71 12.79 -18.43 3.46
CA ALA A 71 12.04 -19.04 4.56
C ALA A 71 12.84 -20.12 5.29
N LEU A 72 13.61 -20.94 4.58
CA LEU A 72 14.49 -21.93 5.19
C LEU A 72 15.60 -21.27 6.03
N ALA A 73 16.22 -20.21 5.51
CA ALA A 73 17.24 -19.46 6.24
C ALA A 73 16.63 -18.77 7.49
N TYR A 74 15.46 -18.16 7.35
CA TYR A 74 14.70 -17.54 8.44
C TYR A 74 14.40 -18.56 9.55
N ARG A 75 13.77 -19.70 9.20
CA ARG A 75 13.44 -20.76 10.16
C ARG A 75 14.66 -21.36 10.84
N ARG A 76 15.75 -21.51 10.11
CA ARG A 76 17.00 -22.02 10.70
C ARG A 76 17.56 -21.09 11.76
N LEU A 77 17.56 -19.78 11.49
CA LEU A 77 17.98 -18.77 12.48
C LEU A 77 17.01 -18.68 13.66
N GLU A 78 15.71 -18.78 13.43
CA GLU A 78 14.70 -18.80 14.48
C GLU A 78 14.90 -19.97 15.44
N LEU A 79 15.09 -21.19 14.91
CA LEU A 79 15.40 -22.37 15.71
C LEU A 79 16.72 -22.23 16.46
N THR A 80 17.72 -21.61 15.84
CA THR A 80 19.02 -21.33 16.48
C THR A 80 18.84 -20.36 17.66
N ALA A 81 18.03 -19.33 17.50
CA ALA A 81 17.70 -18.38 18.57
C ALA A 81 16.92 -19.04 19.71
N GLN A 82 15.96 -19.92 19.41
CA GLN A 82 15.20 -20.67 20.40
C GLN A 82 16.11 -21.63 21.21
N ALA A 83 17.15 -22.18 20.59
CA ALA A 83 18.16 -23.01 21.26
C ALA A 83 19.16 -22.20 22.11
N GLY A 84 19.01 -20.86 22.17
CA GLY A 84 19.92 -19.99 22.96
C GLY A 84 21.30 -19.75 22.32
N LEU A 85 21.46 -20.13 21.06
CA LEU A 85 22.71 -19.91 20.30
C LEU A 85 22.72 -18.49 19.68
N PRO A 86 23.90 -17.96 19.30
CA PRO A 86 24.00 -16.64 18.68
C PRO A 86 23.18 -16.57 17.37
N ALA A 87 22.08 -15.82 17.41
CA ALA A 87 21.18 -15.62 16.29
C ALA A 87 20.38 -14.32 16.51
N PRO A 88 19.68 -13.79 15.51
CA PRO A 88 18.74 -12.68 15.70
C PRO A 88 17.73 -12.99 16.79
N ARG A 89 17.31 -11.96 17.53
CA ARG A 89 16.26 -12.04 18.56
C ARG A 89 14.91 -11.60 18.06
N HIS A 90 14.92 -10.72 17.06
CA HIS A 90 13.72 -10.19 16.43
C HIS A 90 13.67 -10.65 14.98
N PHE A 91 12.52 -11.17 14.59
CA PHE A 91 12.29 -11.70 13.26
C PHE A 91 11.06 -11.02 12.66
N VAL A 92 11.24 -10.40 11.49
CA VAL A 92 10.16 -9.76 10.74
C VAL A 92 10.15 -10.36 9.33
N TRP A 93 9.00 -10.85 8.91
CA TRP A 93 8.78 -11.31 7.54
C TRP A 93 7.69 -10.47 6.89
N LEU A 94 7.95 -9.92 5.71
CA LEU A 94 6.97 -9.18 4.93
C LEU A 94 7.02 -9.70 3.48
N SER A 95 5.89 -10.21 2.99
CA SER A 95 5.71 -10.50 1.56
C SER A 95 5.04 -9.29 0.92
N ILE A 96 5.74 -8.65 -0.01
CA ILE A 96 5.30 -7.41 -0.65
C ILE A 96 4.28 -7.77 -1.73
N GLY A 97 3.12 -7.15 -1.67
CA GLY A 97 2.05 -7.30 -2.66
C GLY A 97 1.98 -6.12 -3.63
N ALA A 98 1.23 -6.29 -4.70
CA ALA A 98 1.11 -5.30 -5.79
C ALA A 98 0.58 -3.91 -5.37
N TYR A 99 0.01 -3.80 -4.18
CA TYR A 99 -0.54 -2.53 -3.65
C TYR A 99 0.20 -2.03 -2.41
N THR A 100 1.24 -2.73 -2.00
CA THR A 100 2.07 -2.33 -0.86
C THR A 100 2.92 -1.12 -1.26
N THR A 101 2.94 -0.08 -0.44
CA THR A 101 3.80 1.09 -0.63
C THR A 101 5.03 1.00 0.26
N LEU A 102 6.09 1.76 -0.06
CA LEU A 102 7.28 1.79 0.78
C LEU A 102 7.01 2.27 2.22
N PRO A 103 6.19 3.32 2.45
CA PRO A 103 5.78 3.69 3.81
C PRO A 103 5.10 2.55 4.57
N ASP A 104 4.27 1.73 3.90
CA ASP A 104 3.62 0.57 4.52
C ASP A 104 4.64 -0.49 4.94
N VAL A 105 5.63 -0.75 4.09
CA VAL A 105 6.74 -1.67 4.39
C VAL A 105 7.51 -1.19 5.61
N ILE A 106 7.90 0.09 5.64
CA ILE A 106 8.67 0.67 6.75
C ILE A 106 7.85 0.62 8.06
N ALA A 107 6.58 1.02 8.01
CA ALA A 107 5.69 0.97 9.17
C ALA A 107 5.53 -0.46 9.72
N SER A 108 5.38 -1.45 8.82
CA SER A 108 5.29 -2.87 9.18
C SER A 108 6.58 -3.39 9.82
N ILE A 109 7.75 -2.98 9.30
CA ILE A 109 9.04 -3.30 9.92
C ILE A 109 9.12 -2.71 11.32
N LEU A 110 8.81 -1.41 11.47
CA LEU A 110 8.86 -0.72 12.76
C LEU A 110 7.93 -1.39 13.78
N SER A 111 6.72 -1.76 13.37
CA SER A 111 5.77 -2.47 14.21
C SER A 111 6.28 -3.86 14.61
N GLY A 112 6.76 -4.66 13.68
CA GLY A 112 7.35 -5.98 13.95
C GLY A 112 8.58 -5.92 14.87
N LEU A 113 9.25 -4.77 14.90
CA LEU A 113 10.37 -4.49 15.79
C LEU A 113 9.94 -3.83 17.12
N ASN A 114 8.64 -3.65 17.39
CA ASN A 114 8.09 -2.92 18.54
C ASN A 114 8.65 -1.48 18.67
N ALA A 115 8.82 -0.80 17.53
CA ALA A 115 9.41 0.54 17.43
C ALA A 115 8.50 1.51 16.64
N SER A 116 7.18 1.31 16.66
CA SER A 116 6.23 2.18 16.00
C SER A 116 6.29 3.61 16.57
N GLU A 117 6.36 4.61 15.70
CA GLU A 117 6.37 6.04 16.09
C GLU A 117 4.99 6.66 15.76
N PRO A 118 4.35 7.36 16.72
CA PRO A 118 3.14 8.13 16.44
C PRO A 118 3.41 9.19 15.36
N GLY A 119 2.49 9.33 14.40
CA GLY A 119 2.63 10.30 13.32
C GLY A 119 3.62 9.91 12.22
N PHE A 120 4.13 8.67 12.19
CA PHE A 120 5.08 8.18 11.19
C PHE A 120 4.65 8.49 9.75
N PHE A 121 3.39 8.31 9.42
CA PHE A 121 2.86 8.55 8.06
C PHE A 121 2.78 10.03 7.69
N LEU A 122 2.90 10.95 8.66
CA LEU A 122 2.97 12.39 8.42
C LEU A 122 4.40 12.88 8.11
N LEU A 123 5.38 12.00 8.27
CA LEU A 123 6.78 12.29 7.94
C LEU A 123 7.00 12.20 6.42
N LYS A 124 7.95 12.99 5.91
CA LYS A 124 8.42 12.84 4.51
C LYS A 124 9.16 11.51 4.35
N SER A 125 9.24 11.02 3.10
CA SER A 125 9.86 9.71 2.79
C SER A 125 11.31 9.61 3.31
N ASP A 126 12.10 10.66 3.20
CA ASP A 126 13.47 10.72 3.73
C ASP A 126 13.53 10.61 5.26
N GLN A 127 12.58 11.21 5.95
CA GLN A 127 12.44 11.13 7.41
C GLN A 127 11.95 9.76 7.85
N GLN A 128 11.02 9.14 7.11
CA GLN A 128 10.54 7.78 7.35
C GLN A 128 11.69 6.77 7.22
N ILE A 129 12.48 6.88 6.15
CA ILE A 129 13.66 6.02 5.91
C ILE A 129 14.72 6.25 6.99
N SER A 130 14.99 7.52 7.36
CA SER A 130 15.93 7.86 8.43
C SER A 130 15.49 7.33 9.78
N THR A 131 14.19 7.31 10.05
CA THR A 131 13.62 6.70 11.26
C THR A 131 13.88 5.19 11.31
N LEU A 132 13.63 4.48 10.20
CA LEU A 132 13.96 3.05 10.11
C LEU A 132 15.45 2.79 10.32
N LEU A 133 16.32 3.56 9.64
CA LEU A 133 17.77 3.44 9.79
C LEU A 133 18.21 3.63 11.25
N ARG A 134 17.68 4.65 11.92
CA ARG A 134 17.94 4.93 13.33
C ARG A 134 17.54 3.76 14.22
N VAL A 135 16.36 3.19 14.00
CA VAL A 135 15.86 2.03 14.75
C VAL A 135 16.74 0.82 14.53
N LEU A 136 17.05 0.44 13.28
CA LEU A 136 17.87 -0.71 12.96
C LEU A 136 19.30 -0.57 13.53
N ARG A 137 19.91 0.61 13.42
CA ARG A 137 21.29 0.89 13.85
C ARG A 137 21.46 0.91 15.38
N ARG A 138 20.45 1.44 16.10
CA ARG A 138 20.54 1.62 17.57
C ARG A 138 20.15 0.39 18.37
N ARG A 139 19.67 -0.67 17.73
CA ARG A 139 19.31 -1.91 18.44
C ARG A 139 20.54 -2.57 19.03
N GLN A 140 20.41 -3.02 20.28
CA GLN A 140 21.42 -3.83 20.93
C GLN A 140 21.25 -5.32 20.59
N GLU A 141 20.03 -5.75 20.34
CA GLU A 141 19.69 -7.12 19.96
C GLU A 141 19.55 -7.25 18.44
N PRO A 142 20.19 -8.26 17.82
CA PRO A 142 20.12 -8.48 16.38
C PRO A 142 18.66 -8.69 15.88
N ALA A 143 18.34 -8.07 14.76
CA ALA A 143 17.08 -8.27 14.06
C ALA A 143 17.32 -8.80 12.64
N LEU A 144 16.46 -9.71 12.18
CA LEU A 144 16.36 -10.13 10.79
C LEU A 144 15.04 -9.63 10.20
N VAL A 145 15.14 -8.84 9.16
CA VAL A 145 13.99 -8.36 8.36
C VAL A 145 14.06 -9.04 7.00
N VAL A 146 13.01 -9.76 6.63
CA VAL A 146 12.87 -10.38 5.30
C VAL A 146 11.81 -9.64 4.52
N LEU A 147 12.19 -9.16 3.33
CA LEU A 147 11.31 -8.52 2.36
C LEU A 147 11.20 -9.43 1.14
N ASP A 148 10.13 -10.21 1.10
CA ASP A 148 9.87 -11.17 0.03
C ASP A 148 9.08 -10.51 -1.11
N GLN A 149 9.43 -10.84 -2.35
CA GLN A 149 8.85 -10.27 -3.58
C GLN A 149 9.09 -8.76 -3.71
N PHE A 150 10.30 -8.30 -3.40
CA PHE A 150 10.64 -6.87 -3.45
C PHE A 150 10.48 -6.26 -4.85
N GLU A 151 10.50 -7.07 -5.90
CA GLU A 151 10.22 -6.66 -7.28
C GLU A 151 8.86 -5.98 -7.47
N GLU A 152 7.89 -6.22 -6.59
CA GLU A 152 6.56 -5.58 -6.66
C GLU A 152 6.61 -4.06 -6.38
N LEU A 153 7.69 -3.57 -5.76
CA LEU A 153 7.95 -2.14 -5.57
C LEU A 153 8.75 -1.51 -6.72
N LEU A 154 9.31 -2.32 -7.62
CA LEU A 154 10.18 -1.86 -8.69
C LEU A 154 9.44 -1.74 -10.01
N ASP A 155 9.96 -0.92 -10.92
CA ASP A 155 9.49 -0.88 -12.30
C ASP A 155 9.81 -2.22 -12.99
N PRO A 156 8.81 -2.88 -13.63
CA PRO A 156 9.01 -4.18 -14.28
C PRO A 156 10.03 -4.16 -15.43
N GLU A 157 10.17 -3.03 -16.15
CA GLU A 157 11.03 -2.92 -17.32
C GLU A 157 12.45 -2.54 -16.93
N THR A 158 12.62 -1.55 -16.07
CA THR A 158 13.92 -0.97 -15.72
C THR A 158 14.53 -1.60 -14.47
N ASN A 159 13.74 -2.27 -13.64
CA ASN A 159 14.11 -2.79 -12.31
C ASN A 159 14.65 -1.69 -11.37
N THR A 160 14.25 -0.46 -11.61
CA THR A 160 14.51 0.70 -10.76
C THR A 160 13.23 1.10 -10.04
N ASP A 161 13.24 2.19 -9.33
CA ASP A 161 12.03 2.75 -8.74
C ASP A 161 11.02 3.12 -9.84
N LEU A 162 9.75 2.92 -9.59
CA LEU A 162 8.66 3.36 -10.46
C LEU A 162 8.74 4.88 -10.63
N GLU A 163 8.53 5.40 -11.85
CA GLU A 163 8.57 6.83 -12.14
C GLU A 163 7.82 7.66 -11.08
N GLY A 164 8.54 8.61 -10.48
CA GLY A 164 8.02 9.48 -9.41
C GLY A 164 8.11 8.90 -7.99
N ARG A 165 8.75 7.76 -7.78
CA ARG A 165 8.99 7.14 -6.46
C ARG A 165 10.47 7.12 -6.09
N GLY A 166 11.12 8.27 -6.13
CA GLY A 166 12.53 8.41 -5.73
C GLY A 166 12.84 7.96 -4.28
N ASP A 167 11.81 7.69 -3.47
CA ASP A 167 11.88 7.13 -2.13
C ASP A 167 12.42 5.69 -2.10
N ILE A 168 12.15 4.88 -3.14
CA ILE A 168 12.70 3.51 -3.23
C ILE A 168 14.22 3.55 -3.43
N ALA A 169 14.70 4.46 -4.26
CA ALA A 169 16.13 4.66 -4.44
C ALA A 169 16.80 5.05 -3.11
N LEU A 170 16.23 5.99 -2.36
CA LEU A 170 16.71 6.37 -1.03
C LEU A 170 16.69 5.20 -0.02
N PHE A 171 15.65 4.36 -0.08
CA PHE A 171 15.58 3.15 0.74
C PHE A 171 16.69 2.16 0.41
N LEU A 172 16.95 1.92 -0.88
CA LEU A 172 18.03 1.07 -1.34
C LEU A 172 19.40 1.62 -0.94
N GLU A 173 19.62 2.94 -1.03
CA GLU A 173 20.81 3.61 -0.53
C GLU A 173 20.98 3.47 1.00
N MET A 174 19.90 3.52 1.75
CA MET A 174 19.92 3.28 3.19
C MET A 174 20.46 1.88 3.53
N LEU A 175 20.10 0.85 2.74
CA LEU A 175 20.59 -0.51 2.95
C LEU A 175 22.10 -0.68 2.66
N LEU A 176 22.72 0.25 1.92
CA LEU A 176 24.20 0.28 1.74
C LEU A 176 24.93 0.73 3.01
N GLN A 177 24.23 1.36 3.95
CA GLN A 177 24.82 1.88 5.18
C GLN A 177 24.99 0.76 6.23
N ASP A 178 25.66 1.09 7.32
CA ASP A 178 25.78 0.21 8.47
C ASP A 178 24.44 0.15 9.24
N LEU A 179 23.84 -1.02 9.31
CA LEU A 179 22.61 -1.28 10.05
C LEU A 179 22.87 -1.82 11.48
N GLY A 180 24.11 -1.70 11.96
CA GLY A 180 24.50 -2.24 13.26
C GLY A 180 24.48 -3.77 13.27
N VAL A 181 23.80 -4.34 14.26
CA VAL A 181 23.64 -5.80 14.40
C VAL A 181 22.45 -6.36 13.61
N SER A 182 21.63 -5.50 13.00
CA SER A 182 20.46 -5.91 12.23
C SER A 182 20.82 -6.28 10.79
N ARG A 183 20.04 -7.17 10.17
CA ARG A 183 20.23 -7.63 8.79
C ARG A 183 18.92 -7.60 8.02
N VAL A 184 19.02 -7.32 6.72
CA VAL A 184 17.88 -7.35 5.80
C VAL A 184 18.12 -8.44 4.75
N LEU A 185 17.11 -9.24 4.46
CA LEU A 185 17.11 -10.25 3.40
C LEU A 185 16.03 -9.89 2.38
N LEU A 186 16.43 -9.61 1.14
CA LEU A 186 15.53 -9.29 0.04
C LEU A 186 15.41 -10.49 -0.90
N THR A 187 14.22 -10.77 -1.40
CA THR A 187 14.06 -11.63 -2.58
C THR A 187 13.61 -10.79 -3.77
N CYS A 188 14.25 -10.97 -4.91
CA CYS A 188 13.98 -10.21 -6.13
C CYS A 188 14.25 -11.06 -7.38
N THR A 189 13.55 -10.80 -8.49
CA THR A 189 13.84 -11.50 -9.75
C THR A 189 15.20 -11.09 -10.32
N ARG A 190 15.53 -9.80 -10.23
CA ARG A 190 16.83 -9.23 -10.59
C ARG A 190 17.34 -8.38 -9.44
N SER A 191 18.64 -8.23 -9.33
CA SER A 191 19.21 -7.36 -8.30
C SER A 191 18.79 -5.90 -8.55
N PRO A 192 18.25 -5.19 -7.54
CA PRO A 192 17.99 -3.76 -7.66
C PRO A 192 19.26 -2.91 -7.60
N TYR A 193 20.42 -3.53 -7.41
CA TYR A 193 21.71 -2.86 -7.34
C TYR A 193 22.54 -3.14 -8.59
N ASP A 194 23.19 -2.10 -9.14
CA ASP A 194 24.17 -2.23 -10.20
C ASP A 194 25.33 -3.13 -9.73
N PRO A 195 25.87 -4.02 -10.59
CA PRO A 195 27.02 -4.86 -10.26
C PRO A 195 28.25 -4.12 -9.69
N GLN A 196 28.42 -2.84 -10.03
CA GLN A 196 29.49 -2.01 -9.50
C GLN A 196 29.40 -1.80 -7.97
N TYR A 197 28.19 -1.71 -7.43
CA TYR A 197 27.98 -1.54 -5.98
C TYR A 197 28.19 -2.83 -5.18
N GLN A 198 28.23 -4.00 -5.83
CA GLN A 198 28.30 -5.28 -5.12
C GLN A 198 29.70 -5.61 -4.59
N GLN A 199 30.77 -5.05 -5.17
CA GLN A 199 32.15 -5.41 -4.78
C GLN A 199 32.67 -4.64 -3.56
N GLU A 200 32.23 -3.42 -3.32
CA GLU A 200 32.71 -2.57 -2.21
C GLU A 200 31.65 -2.26 -1.15
N SER A 201 30.40 -2.73 -1.34
CA SER A 201 29.27 -2.39 -0.48
C SER A 201 29.03 -3.44 0.61
N ARG A 202 28.21 -3.06 1.61
CA ARG A 202 27.68 -3.95 2.65
C ARG A 202 26.56 -4.87 2.15
N ILE A 203 26.32 -4.93 0.83
CA ILE A 203 25.33 -5.79 0.20
C ILE A 203 26.00 -7.05 -0.35
N ARG A 204 25.36 -8.19 -0.13
CA ARG A 204 25.75 -9.46 -0.76
C ARG A 204 24.61 -9.97 -1.62
N SER A 205 24.89 -10.27 -2.88
CA SER A 205 23.91 -10.89 -3.77
C SER A 205 24.19 -12.37 -3.92
N TYR A 206 23.15 -13.17 -3.86
CA TYR A 206 23.19 -14.60 -4.12
C TYR A 206 22.25 -14.95 -5.25
N LEU A 207 22.80 -15.39 -6.37
CA LEU A 207 22.02 -15.89 -7.50
C LEU A 207 21.64 -17.34 -7.24
N ILE A 208 20.36 -17.60 -7.12
CA ILE A 208 19.84 -18.95 -6.93
C ILE A 208 20.05 -19.73 -8.23
N SER A 209 20.89 -20.74 -8.15
CA SER A 209 21.18 -21.62 -9.26
C SER A 209 20.05 -22.62 -9.51
N ARG A 210 20.08 -23.24 -10.68
CA ARG A 210 19.25 -24.39 -10.98
C ARG A 210 19.56 -25.51 -10.00
N MET A 211 18.53 -26.29 -9.65
CA MET A 211 18.68 -27.42 -8.74
C MET A 211 19.69 -28.46 -9.32
N SER A 212 20.56 -28.99 -8.48
CA SER A 212 21.49 -30.03 -8.90
C SER A 212 20.76 -31.32 -9.28
N LEU A 213 21.38 -32.15 -10.13
CA LEU A 213 20.78 -33.42 -10.56
C LEU A 213 20.39 -34.34 -9.39
N PRO A 214 21.26 -34.57 -8.37
CA PRO A 214 20.90 -35.41 -7.23
C PRO A 214 19.70 -34.87 -6.45
N GLU A 215 19.64 -33.56 -6.24
CA GLU A 215 18.55 -32.90 -5.51
C GLU A 215 17.24 -32.97 -6.32
N GLY A 216 17.30 -32.74 -7.63
CA GLY A 216 16.14 -32.82 -8.50
C GLY A 216 15.55 -34.23 -8.59
N VAL A 217 16.42 -35.26 -8.67
CA VAL A 217 15.99 -36.66 -8.62
C VAL A 217 15.36 -36.98 -7.27
N ALA A 218 16.00 -36.56 -6.17
CA ALA A 218 15.47 -36.74 -4.83
C ALA A 218 14.08 -36.07 -4.67
N LEU A 219 13.91 -34.85 -5.20
CA LEU A 219 12.64 -34.12 -5.19
C LEU A 219 11.53 -34.94 -5.91
N LEU A 220 11.82 -35.45 -7.10
CA LEU A 220 10.85 -36.24 -7.87
C LEU A 220 10.44 -37.53 -7.15
N GLN A 221 11.42 -38.27 -6.58
CA GLN A 221 11.18 -39.49 -5.80
C GLN A 221 10.34 -39.22 -4.54
N GLN A 222 10.69 -38.20 -3.77
CA GLN A 222 9.96 -37.83 -2.57
C GLN A 222 8.51 -37.41 -2.87
N ARG A 223 8.29 -36.80 -4.02
CA ARG A 223 6.94 -36.46 -4.49
C ARG A 223 6.18 -37.62 -5.12
N GLY A 224 6.76 -38.80 -5.10
CA GLY A 224 6.11 -40.03 -5.52
C GLY A 224 6.20 -40.33 -7.02
N VAL A 225 7.08 -39.67 -7.76
CA VAL A 225 7.41 -40.06 -9.14
C VAL A 225 8.27 -41.31 -9.08
N GLN A 226 7.65 -42.44 -9.45
CA GLN A 226 8.33 -43.74 -9.52
C GLN A 226 8.97 -43.92 -10.89
N GLY A 227 10.26 -44.16 -10.92
CA GLY A 227 11.03 -44.39 -12.16
C GLY A 227 12.47 -44.76 -11.86
N THR A 228 13.20 -45.19 -12.88
CA THR A 228 14.64 -45.45 -12.80
C THR A 228 15.39 -44.14 -12.62
N TYR A 229 16.62 -44.21 -12.09
CA TYR A 229 17.48 -43.03 -11.97
C TYR A 229 17.69 -42.32 -13.33
N GLU A 230 17.78 -43.08 -14.40
CA GLU A 230 17.95 -42.55 -15.76
C GLU A 230 16.71 -41.77 -16.23
N GLU A 231 15.50 -42.32 -16.00
CA GLU A 231 14.24 -41.62 -16.34
C GLU A 231 14.08 -40.33 -15.54
N LEU A 232 14.36 -40.35 -14.23
CA LEU A 232 14.29 -39.17 -13.37
C LEU A 232 15.35 -38.11 -13.74
N SER A 233 16.55 -38.57 -14.13
CA SER A 233 17.63 -37.71 -14.64
C SER A 233 17.23 -37.04 -15.96
N LEU A 234 16.56 -37.77 -16.84
CA LEU A 234 16.04 -37.25 -18.12
C LEU A 234 14.99 -36.14 -17.87
N ILE A 235 14.08 -36.34 -16.91
CA ILE A 235 13.10 -35.32 -16.51
C ILE A 235 13.82 -34.08 -16.01
N TRP A 236 14.78 -34.24 -15.09
CA TRP A 236 15.57 -33.13 -14.57
C TRP A 236 16.27 -32.38 -15.71
N GLN A 237 16.88 -33.07 -16.63
CA GLN A 237 17.57 -32.48 -17.79
C GLN A 237 16.59 -31.70 -18.68
N ARG A 238 15.41 -32.26 -19.00
CA ARG A 238 14.38 -31.62 -19.82
C ARG A 238 13.77 -30.41 -19.13
N CYS A 239 13.56 -30.46 -17.82
CA CYS A 239 13.14 -29.31 -17.00
C CYS A 239 14.28 -28.31 -16.76
N GLY A 240 15.51 -28.61 -17.19
CA GLY A 240 16.68 -27.76 -16.99
C GLY A 240 17.04 -27.52 -15.52
N GLY A 241 16.63 -28.39 -14.60
CA GLY A 241 16.81 -28.21 -13.16
C GLY A 241 15.96 -27.08 -12.56
N HIS A 242 14.97 -26.57 -13.30
CA HIS A 242 14.08 -25.51 -12.81
C HIS A 242 13.05 -26.10 -11.85
N VAL A 243 13.06 -25.63 -10.59
CA VAL A 243 12.27 -26.21 -9.49
C VAL A 243 10.78 -26.25 -9.79
N PHE A 244 10.22 -25.13 -10.25
CA PHE A 244 8.79 -25.07 -10.54
C PHE A 244 8.39 -26.01 -11.69
N SER A 245 9.26 -26.17 -12.70
CA SER A 245 9.00 -27.13 -13.79
C SER A 245 8.99 -28.59 -13.29
N LEU A 246 9.89 -28.96 -12.35
CA LEU A 246 9.86 -30.28 -11.73
C LEU A 246 8.59 -30.51 -10.92
N ILE A 247 8.11 -29.48 -10.22
CA ILE A 247 6.85 -29.51 -9.46
C ILE A 247 5.67 -29.69 -10.42
N LEU A 248 5.62 -28.92 -11.51
CA LEU A 248 4.57 -29.01 -12.53
C LEU A 248 4.57 -30.40 -13.23
N PHE A 249 5.75 -30.93 -13.52
CA PHE A 249 5.85 -32.28 -14.06
C PHE A 249 5.28 -33.33 -13.11
N ASN A 250 5.61 -33.23 -11.81
CA ASN A 250 5.01 -34.11 -10.80
C ASN A 250 3.49 -33.96 -10.74
N ALA A 251 2.96 -32.76 -10.81
CA ALA A 251 1.51 -32.51 -10.84
C ALA A 251 0.88 -33.15 -12.08
N LEU A 252 1.49 -32.97 -13.26
CA LEU A 252 1.05 -33.60 -14.51
C LEU A 252 1.07 -35.12 -14.41
N PHE A 253 2.15 -35.71 -13.90
CA PHE A 253 2.27 -37.15 -13.70
C PHE A 253 1.13 -37.73 -12.85
N ARG A 254 0.82 -37.05 -11.74
CA ARG A 254 -0.25 -37.48 -10.82
C ARG A 254 -1.65 -37.24 -11.37
N LEU A 255 -1.88 -36.17 -12.10
CA LEU A 255 -3.19 -35.84 -12.69
C LEU A 255 -3.51 -36.69 -13.90
N SER A 256 -2.52 -36.98 -14.77
CA SER A 256 -2.72 -37.73 -15.98
C SER A 256 -2.95 -39.23 -15.70
N GLY A 257 -2.38 -39.77 -14.63
CA GLY A 257 -2.39 -41.20 -14.30
C GLY A 257 -1.63 -42.07 -15.28
N PHE A 258 -0.88 -41.49 -16.23
CA PHE A 258 -0.10 -42.23 -17.23
C PHE A 258 1.20 -42.76 -16.65
N ALA A 259 1.69 -43.84 -17.24
CA ALA A 259 3.03 -44.36 -16.93
C ALA A 259 4.12 -43.32 -17.30
N LEU A 260 5.20 -43.25 -16.52
CA LEU A 260 6.29 -42.29 -16.75
C LEU A 260 6.89 -42.42 -18.16
N SER A 261 7.10 -43.66 -18.63
CA SER A 261 7.61 -43.93 -19.96
C SER A 261 6.71 -43.38 -21.09
N TYR A 262 5.38 -43.32 -20.87
CA TYR A 262 4.45 -42.72 -21.81
C TYR A 262 4.62 -41.20 -21.89
N LEU A 263 4.68 -40.54 -20.76
CA LEU A 263 4.90 -39.06 -20.69
C LEU A 263 6.25 -38.65 -21.30
N LEU A 264 7.26 -39.52 -21.20
CA LEU A 264 8.58 -39.22 -21.72
C LEU A 264 8.73 -39.49 -23.23
N ASN A 265 8.04 -40.49 -23.75
CA ASN A 265 8.32 -41.03 -25.11
C ASN A 265 7.15 -40.85 -26.09
N SER A 266 5.93 -40.57 -25.62
CA SER A 266 4.78 -40.38 -26.52
C SER A 266 4.93 -39.13 -27.38
N PRO A 267 4.58 -39.21 -28.70
CA PRO A 267 4.55 -38.01 -29.55
C PRO A 267 3.65 -36.90 -29.03
N ASP A 268 2.57 -37.26 -28.33
CA ASP A 268 1.59 -36.31 -27.78
C ASP A 268 2.22 -35.35 -26.74
N TYR A 269 3.24 -35.82 -26.04
CA TYR A 269 3.92 -35.09 -25.00
C TYR A 269 5.29 -34.51 -25.44
N GLN A 270 5.73 -34.77 -26.67
CA GLN A 270 6.98 -34.16 -27.18
C GLN A 270 6.98 -32.63 -27.19
N PRO A 271 5.85 -31.94 -27.48
CA PRO A 271 5.80 -30.48 -27.39
C PRO A 271 6.13 -29.90 -26.00
N LEU A 272 5.90 -30.65 -24.91
CA LEU A 272 6.25 -30.23 -23.55
C LEU A 272 7.75 -29.84 -23.39
N TRP A 273 8.60 -30.50 -24.21
CA TRP A 273 10.05 -30.45 -24.06
C TRP A 273 10.72 -29.47 -25.04
N SER A 274 9.93 -28.58 -25.67
CA SER A 274 10.42 -27.51 -26.52
C SER A 274 10.94 -26.30 -25.70
N SER A 275 11.25 -25.18 -26.32
CA SER A 275 11.97 -24.04 -25.72
C SER A 275 11.36 -23.45 -24.45
N GLU A 276 10.04 -23.59 -24.21
CA GLU A 276 9.31 -22.98 -23.11
C GLU A 276 8.67 -24.02 -22.17
N VAL A 277 9.49 -24.95 -21.69
CA VAL A 277 9.03 -26.09 -20.86
C VAL A 277 8.11 -25.68 -19.70
N PRO A 278 8.37 -24.62 -18.92
CA PRO A 278 7.46 -24.23 -17.82
C PRO A 278 6.06 -23.87 -18.32
N GLN A 279 5.94 -23.16 -19.44
CA GLN A 279 4.64 -22.75 -20.00
C GLN A 279 3.87 -23.95 -20.57
N HIS A 280 4.56 -24.86 -21.29
CA HIS A 280 3.94 -26.09 -21.81
C HIS A 280 3.49 -27.02 -20.68
N LEU A 281 4.25 -27.14 -19.61
CA LEU A 281 3.85 -27.89 -18.42
C LEU A 281 2.65 -27.25 -17.71
N LEU A 282 2.59 -25.94 -17.62
CA LEU A 282 1.43 -25.20 -17.09
C LEU A 282 0.18 -25.51 -17.92
N ALA A 283 0.29 -25.43 -19.26
CA ALA A 283 -0.80 -25.76 -20.17
C ALA A 283 -1.29 -27.20 -20.00
N ALA A 284 -0.37 -28.16 -19.95
CA ALA A 284 -0.71 -29.58 -19.78
C ALA A 284 -1.36 -29.84 -18.41
N VAL A 285 -0.83 -29.26 -17.33
CA VAL A 285 -1.43 -29.38 -15.99
C VAL A 285 -2.83 -28.79 -16.00
N TYR A 286 -2.98 -27.57 -16.51
CA TYR A 286 -4.28 -26.90 -16.59
C TYR A 286 -5.30 -27.74 -17.35
N HIS A 287 -4.93 -28.35 -18.48
CA HIS A 287 -5.81 -29.20 -19.29
C HIS A 287 -6.29 -30.46 -18.55
N HIS A 288 -5.49 -31.03 -17.63
CA HIS A 288 -5.84 -32.23 -16.87
C HIS A 288 -6.65 -31.97 -15.60
N LEU A 289 -6.95 -30.72 -15.27
CA LEU A 289 -7.79 -30.36 -14.11
C LEU A 289 -9.26 -30.76 -14.37
N ASN A 290 -9.97 -31.14 -13.32
CA ASN A 290 -11.41 -31.38 -13.42
C ASN A 290 -12.20 -30.04 -13.47
N PRO A 291 -13.48 -30.03 -13.87
CA PRO A 291 -14.27 -28.79 -14.01
C PRO A 291 -14.34 -27.93 -12.73
N ILE A 292 -14.36 -28.56 -11.54
CA ILE A 292 -14.40 -27.87 -10.27
C ILE A 292 -13.05 -27.20 -10.00
N GLN A 293 -11.95 -27.92 -10.23
CA GLN A 293 -10.59 -27.40 -10.10
C GLN A 293 -10.33 -26.25 -11.06
N HIS A 294 -10.80 -26.34 -12.30
CA HIS A 294 -10.77 -25.24 -13.28
C HIS A 294 -11.45 -24.00 -12.73
N THR A 295 -12.67 -24.16 -12.18
CA THR A 295 -13.42 -23.04 -11.61
C THR A 295 -12.69 -22.42 -10.43
N LEU A 296 -12.19 -23.24 -9.51
CA LEU A 296 -11.42 -22.78 -8.34
C LEU A 296 -10.14 -22.02 -8.75
N ILE A 297 -9.37 -22.59 -9.69
CA ILE A 297 -8.13 -21.96 -10.18
C ILE A 297 -8.42 -20.62 -10.87
N ARG A 298 -9.47 -20.56 -11.70
CA ARG A 298 -9.88 -19.31 -12.36
C ARG A 298 -10.28 -18.25 -11.36
N ILE A 299 -11.07 -18.59 -10.35
CA ILE A 299 -11.44 -17.66 -9.30
C ILE A 299 -10.21 -17.25 -8.47
N LEU A 300 -9.37 -18.20 -8.05
CA LEU A 300 -8.14 -17.89 -7.32
C LEU A 300 -7.19 -16.99 -8.11
N SER A 301 -7.20 -17.04 -9.45
CA SER A 301 -6.36 -16.16 -10.27
C SER A 301 -6.75 -14.69 -10.17
N LEU A 302 -7.99 -14.37 -9.83
CA LEU A 302 -8.48 -13.00 -9.63
C LEU A 302 -7.99 -12.39 -8.32
N PHE A 303 -7.82 -13.24 -7.29
CA PHE A 303 -7.30 -12.75 -6.01
C PHE A 303 -5.79 -12.50 -6.11
N ARG A 304 -5.35 -11.37 -5.61
CA ARG A 304 -3.92 -11.07 -5.44
C ARG A 304 -3.39 -11.47 -4.07
N GLU A 305 -4.29 -11.65 -3.13
CA GLU A 305 -4.02 -11.99 -1.74
C GLU A 305 -4.58 -13.38 -1.42
N PRO A 306 -4.03 -14.07 -0.41
CA PRO A 306 -4.57 -15.34 0.05
C PRO A 306 -5.99 -15.16 0.59
N VAL A 307 -6.90 -16.04 0.19
CA VAL A 307 -8.35 -15.95 0.49
C VAL A 307 -8.82 -17.24 1.15
N PRO A 308 -9.66 -17.16 2.21
CA PRO A 308 -10.26 -18.34 2.83
C PRO A 308 -11.27 -19.00 1.91
N THR A 309 -11.56 -20.29 2.14
CA THR A 309 -12.52 -21.07 1.35
C THR A 309 -13.90 -20.40 1.26
N ARG A 310 -14.32 -19.71 2.34
CA ARG A 310 -15.58 -18.93 2.34
C ARG A 310 -15.60 -17.87 1.25
N GLY A 311 -14.53 -17.08 1.10
CA GLY A 311 -14.43 -16.05 0.07
C GLY A 311 -14.47 -16.61 -1.34
N ILE A 312 -13.75 -17.73 -1.57
CA ILE A 312 -13.79 -18.45 -2.84
C ILE A 312 -15.21 -18.93 -3.13
N SER A 313 -15.87 -19.57 -2.15
CA SER A 313 -17.22 -20.12 -2.29
C SER A 313 -18.26 -19.03 -2.58
N MET A 314 -18.20 -17.91 -1.86
CA MET A 314 -19.10 -16.77 -2.11
C MET A 314 -18.95 -16.20 -3.52
N THR A 315 -17.71 -16.14 -4.03
CA THR A 315 -17.44 -15.65 -5.39
C THR A 315 -18.01 -16.59 -6.47
N ILE A 316 -18.12 -17.89 -6.17
CA ILE A 316 -18.63 -18.90 -7.11
C ILE A 316 -20.15 -19.06 -7.01
N VAL A 317 -20.65 -19.31 -5.80
CA VAL A 317 -22.04 -19.73 -5.55
C VAL A 317 -22.97 -18.57 -5.18
N GLY A 318 -22.44 -17.48 -4.62
CA GLY A 318 -23.21 -16.32 -4.18
C GLY A 318 -23.66 -16.43 -2.72
N GLU A 319 -24.97 -16.18 -2.47
CA GLU A 319 -25.48 -15.90 -1.11
C GLU A 319 -25.48 -17.07 -0.11
N ASP A 320 -25.50 -18.33 -0.55
CA ASP A 320 -25.43 -19.51 0.34
C ASP A 320 -24.24 -20.42 -0.01
N PRO A 321 -23.06 -20.15 0.56
CA PRO A 321 -21.84 -20.91 0.27
C PRO A 321 -21.77 -22.27 1.01
N THR A 322 -22.63 -22.56 1.98
CA THR A 322 -22.42 -23.65 2.96
C THR A 322 -22.39 -25.05 2.34
N ALA A 323 -23.24 -25.32 1.35
CA ALA A 323 -23.29 -26.63 0.69
C ALA A 323 -22.03 -26.92 -0.16
N ALA A 324 -21.38 -25.90 -0.71
CA ALA A 324 -20.21 -26.05 -1.55
C ALA A 324 -18.88 -26.04 -0.78
N LEU A 325 -18.85 -25.55 0.44
CA LEU A 325 -17.63 -25.37 1.23
C LEU A 325 -16.80 -26.66 1.37
N GLN A 326 -17.45 -27.76 1.76
CA GLN A 326 -16.73 -29.05 1.96
C GLN A 326 -16.15 -29.59 0.67
N LEU A 327 -16.87 -29.45 -0.44
CA LEU A 327 -16.40 -29.86 -1.75
C LEU A 327 -15.19 -29.02 -2.20
N PHE A 328 -15.28 -27.70 -2.07
CA PHE A 328 -14.21 -26.81 -2.45
C PHE A 328 -12.97 -26.99 -1.57
N GLU A 329 -13.16 -27.16 -0.27
CA GLU A 329 -12.06 -27.46 0.66
C GLU A 329 -11.30 -28.73 0.25
N ARG A 330 -12.01 -29.80 -0.06
CA ARG A 330 -11.41 -31.06 -0.55
C ARG A 330 -10.60 -30.86 -1.83
N GLU A 331 -11.16 -30.18 -2.83
CA GLU A 331 -10.47 -29.95 -4.09
C GLU A 331 -9.27 -29.01 -3.92
N LEU A 332 -9.39 -27.97 -3.08
CA LEU A 332 -8.27 -27.08 -2.72
C LEU A 332 -7.15 -27.85 -2.04
N GLN A 333 -7.46 -28.75 -1.09
CA GLN A 333 -6.45 -29.59 -0.43
C GLN A 333 -5.73 -30.52 -1.43
N LEU A 334 -6.44 -31.09 -2.38
CA LEU A 334 -5.82 -31.87 -3.46
C LEU A 334 -4.85 -31.02 -4.28
N MET A 335 -5.26 -29.80 -4.65
CA MET A 335 -4.39 -28.88 -5.40
C MET A 335 -3.19 -28.39 -4.58
N VAL A 336 -3.33 -28.25 -3.26
CA VAL A 336 -2.20 -27.99 -2.36
C VAL A 336 -1.20 -29.15 -2.36
N GLN A 337 -1.69 -30.41 -2.30
CA GLN A 337 -0.81 -31.60 -2.39
C GLN A 337 -0.06 -31.68 -3.73
N LEU A 338 -0.67 -31.19 -4.81
CA LEU A 338 -0.02 -31.05 -6.11
C LEU A 338 0.91 -29.84 -6.19
N SER A 339 0.94 -28.99 -5.17
CA SER A 339 1.65 -27.70 -5.12
C SER A 339 1.25 -26.71 -6.21
N LEU A 340 0.04 -26.80 -6.71
CA LEU A 340 -0.58 -25.84 -7.64
C LEU A 340 -1.17 -24.64 -6.88
N VAL A 341 -1.64 -24.87 -5.67
CA VAL A 341 -2.22 -23.90 -4.74
C VAL A 341 -1.37 -23.87 -3.48
N GLN A 342 -1.10 -22.71 -2.96
CA GLN A 342 -0.45 -22.47 -1.68
C GLN A 342 -1.50 -22.29 -0.59
N ARG A 343 -1.20 -22.68 0.65
CA ARG A 343 -2.10 -22.59 1.80
C ARG A 343 -1.44 -21.86 2.96
N PRO A 344 -1.28 -20.53 2.92
CA PRO A 344 -0.92 -19.74 4.08
C PRO A 344 -2.07 -19.66 5.09
N TYR A 345 -1.78 -19.17 6.29
CA TYR A 345 -2.76 -18.90 7.33
C TYR A 345 -2.87 -17.39 7.57
N ASN A 346 -4.08 -16.89 7.79
CA ASN A 346 -4.30 -15.50 8.18
C ASN A 346 -3.98 -15.28 9.67
N GLN A 347 -4.10 -14.04 10.15
CA GLN A 347 -3.86 -13.70 11.55
C GLN A 347 -4.79 -14.43 12.55
N GLY A 348 -5.97 -14.83 12.09
CA GLY A 348 -6.93 -15.66 12.84
C GLY A 348 -6.63 -17.17 12.82
N ASN A 349 -5.47 -17.57 12.26
CA ASN A 349 -5.10 -18.98 12.06
C ASN A 349 -6.08 -19.76 11.16
N GLU A 350 -6.82 -19.06 10.29
CA GLU A 350 -7.70 -19.67 9.30
C GLU A 350 -6.90 -19.97 8.02
N PRO A 351 -7.06 -21.16 7.38
CA PRO A 351 -6.38 -21.49 6.15
C PRO A 351 -6.90 -20.64 4.98
N CYS A 352 -5.97 -19.98 4.30
CA CYS A 352 -6.22 -19.22 3.09
C CYS A 352 -5.55 -19.89 1.90
N TYR A 353 -5.96 -19.54 0.69
CA TYR A 353 -5.48 -20.15 -0.54
C TYR A 353 -5.07 -19.09 -1.55
N CYS A 354 -3.95 -19.32 -2.24
CA CYS A 354 -3.50 -18.48 -3.35
C CYS A 354 -2.74 -19.29 -4.38
N LEU A 355 -2.64 -18.76 -5.61
CA LEU A 355 -1.90 -19.41 -6.69
C LEU A 355 -0.43 -18.96 -6.67
N HIS A 356 0.45 -19.86 -7.16
CA HIS A 356 1.80 -19.45 -7.51
C HIS A 356 1.76 -18.35 -8.59
N PRO A 357 2.57 -17.27 -8.51
CA PRO A 357 2.49 -16.13 -9.44
C PRO A 357 2.52 -16.51 -10.92
N LEU A 358 3.42 -17.41 -11.34
CA LEU A 358 3.48 -17.89 -12.73
C LEU A 358 2.21 -18.62 -13.15
N PHE A 359 1.62 -19.43 -12.28
CA PHE A 359 0.38 -20.13 -12.61
C PHE A 359 -0.80 -19.16 -12.69
N ARG A 360 -0.83 -18.19 -11.78
CA ARG A 360 -1.82 -17.10 -11.81
C ARG A 360 -1.74 -16.31 -13.12
N GLN A 361 -0.55 -15.89 -13.50
CA GLN A 361 -0.32 -15.17 -14.76
C GLN A 361 -0.77 -15.98 -15.98
N TYR A 362 -0.42 -17.27 -16.04
CA TYR A 362 -0.86 -18.19 -17.08
C TYR A 362 -2.39 -18.26 -17.16
N VAL A 363 -3.06 -18.49 -16.02
CA VAL A 363 -4.53 -18.61 -15.97
C VAL A 363 -5.22 -17.32 -16.39
N LEU A 364 -4.74 -16.16 -15.96
CA LEU A 364 -5.29 -14.88 -16.38
C LEU A 364 -5.13 -14.64 -17.89
N ALA A 365 -3.98 -14.98 -18.45
CA ALA A 365 -3.74 -14.90 -19.90
C ALA A 365 -4.67 -15.81 -20.72
N HIS A 366 -5.04 -16.96 -20.15
CA HIS A 366 -5.86 -17.98 -20.82
C HIS A 366 -7.27 -18.13 -20.22
N TYR A 367 -7.77 -17.09 -19.56
CA TYR A 367 -9.01 -17.16 -18.76
C TYR A 367 -10.23 -17.65 -19.54
N LEU A 368 -10.28 -17.42 -20.86
CA LEU A 368 -11.40 -17.81 -21.74
C LEU A 368 -11.17 -19.13 -22.50
N GLU A 369 -9.93 -19.59 -22.66
CA GLU A 369 -9.64 -20.78 -23.48
C GLU A 369 -10.28 -22.06 -22.94
N GLY A 370 -10.54 -22.16 -21.64
CA GLY A 370 -11.22 -23.27 -21.00
C GLY A 370 -12.73 -23.37 -21.23
N SER A 371 -13.35 -22.44 -21.97
CA SER A 371 -14.79 -22.41 -22.23
C SER A 371 -15.19 -23.21 -23.49
N SER A 372 -14.25 -23.54 -24.37
CA SER A 372 -14.51 -24.15 -25.65
C SER A 372 -14.48 -25.69 -25.65
N SER A 373 -13.99 -26.32 -24.57
CA SER A 373 -14.01 -27.78 -24.43
C SER A 373 -14.94 -28.20 -23.30
N GLN A 374 -16.26 -28.17 -23.53
CA GLN A 374 -17.18 -28.96 -22.70
C GLN A 374 -16.93 -30.46 -22.97
N PRO A 375 -16.50 -31.22 -21.95
CA PRO A 375 -16.75 -32.65 -22.00
C PRO A 375 -18.27 -32.85 -21.82
N ASN A 376 -18.92 -33.39 -22.80
CA ASN A 376 -20.31 -33.84 -22.74
C ASN A 376 -20.54 -34.63 -21.44
N GLY A 377 -21.41 -34.16 -20.55
CA GLY A 377 -21.95 -35.02 -19.54
C GLY A 377 -22.18 -34.58 -18.12
N LEU A 378 -22.21 -33.27 -17.81
CA LEU A 378 -22.75 -32.83 -16.50
C LEU A 378 -23.82 -31.74 -16.74
N PRO A 379 -25.05 -31.91 -16.18
CA PRO A 379 -26.10 -30.94 -16.35
C PRO A 379 -25.71 -29.62 -15.58
N ALA A 380 -25.70 -28.53 -16.32
CA ALA A 380 -25.42 -27.17 -15.79
C ALA A 380 -26.42 -26.69 -14.73
N THR A 381 -27.39 -27.53 -14.38
CA THR A 381 -28.51 -27.19 -13.50
C THR A 381 -28.34 -27.54 -12.03
N SER A 382 -27.31 -28.30 -11.66
CA SER A 382 -27.17 -28.74 -10.25
C SER A 382 -26.33 -27.85 -9.31
N LEU A 383 -25.64 -26.84 -9.84
CA LEU A 383 -24.76 -25.96 -9.03
C LEU A 383 -25.12 -24.47 -9.10
N GLY A 384 -26.30 -24.10 -9.59
CA GLY A 384 -26.74 -22.70 -9.55
C GLY A 384 -25.84 -21.70 -10.31
N VAL A 385 -24.94 -22.17 -11.16
CA VAL A 385 -24.11 -21.32 -12.02
C VAL A 385 -25.01 -20.81 -13.15
N THR A 386 -25.72 -19.72 -12.86
CA THR A 386 -26.48 -19.01 -13.90
C THR A 386 -25.50 -18.58 -14.99
N GLY A 387 -25.67 -19.26 -16.13
CA GLY A 387 -24.88 -19.03 -17.32
C GLY A 387 -24.92 -17.59 -17.75
N SER A 388 -23.83 -17.12 -18.17
CA SER A 388 -23.59 -16.13 -19.22
C SER A 388 -22.15 -15.60 -19.18
N LEU A 389 -21.19 -16.48 -18.98
CA LEU A 389 -19.78 -16.18 -19.22
C LEU A 389 -19.23 -17.00 -20.42
N LEU A 390 -20.15 -17.47 -21.26
CA LEU A 390 -19.81 -18.25 -22.46
C LEU A 390 -19.87 -17.35 -23.70
N LEU A 391 -18.81 -16.54 -23.88
CA LEU A 391 -18.55 -15.93 -25.18
C LEU A 391 -17.68 -16.90 -25.99
N GLN A 392 -18.06 -17.16 -27.24
CA GLN A 392 -17.27 -17.99 -28.16
C GLN A 392 -16.00 -17.23 -28.57
N PRO A 393 -14.86 -17.89 -28.72
CA PRO A 393 -13.65 -17.22 -29.13
C PRO A 393 -13.72 -16.74 -30.58
N GLY A 394 -13.77 -15.42 -30.76
CA GLY A 394 -13.47 -14.76 -32.03
C GLY A 394 -11.95 -14.71 -32.24
N SER A 395 -11.47 -14.63 -33.48
CA SER A 395 -10.05 -14.54 -33.80
C SER A 395 -9.51 -13.13 -33.59
N GLY A 396 -8.43 -12.98 -32.85
CA GLY A 396 -7.69 -11.73 -32.75
C GLY A 396 -8.17 -10.73 -31.68
N PHE A 397 -8.45 -9.50 -32.08
CA PHE A 397 -8.81 -8.38 -31.20
C PHE A 397 -10.08 -8.63 -30.39
N GLU A 398 -11.12 -9.20 -31.00
CA GLU A 398 -12.40 -9.52 -30.33
C GLU A 398 -12.24 -10.55 -29.21
N ALA A 399 -11.31 -11.51 -29.34
CA ALA A 399 -11.05 -12.50 -28.30
C ALA A 399 -10.40 -11.88 -27.05
N ARG A 400 -9.53 -10.90 -27.26
CA ARG A 400 -8.88 -10.18 -26.15
C ARG A 400 -9.87 -9.31 -25.38
N GLU A 401 -10.71 -8.57 -26.10
CA GLU A 401 -11.76 -7.75 -25.50
C GLU A 401 -12.75 -8.59 -24.70
N ALA A 402 -13.19 -9.73 -25.25
CA ALA A 402 -14.06 -10.66 -24.55
C ALA A 402 -13.41 -11.26 -23.28
N GLN A 403 -12.08 -11.48 -23.30
CA GLN A 403 -11.33 -11.93 -22.15
C GLN A 403 -11.29 -10.86 -21.06
N GLU A 404 -11.02 -9.62 -21.42
CA GLU A 404 -11.00 -8.49 -20.47
C GLU A 404 -12.37 -8.29 -19.80
N VAL A 405 -13.46 -8.39 -20.56
CA VAL A 405 -14.85 -8.34 -20.04
C VAL A 405 -15.12 -9.48 -19.06
N ALA A 406 -14.68 -10.71 -19.38
CA ALA A 406 -14.89 -11.86 -18.50
C ALA A 406 -14.09 -11.74 -17.19
N VAL A 407 -12.88 -11.19 -17.23
CA VAL A 407 -12.06 -10.90 -16.06
C VAL A 407 -12.71 -9.80 -15.22
N ALA A 408 -13.18 -8.72 -15.82
CA ALA A 408 -13.90 -7.65 -15.13
C ALA A 408 -15.16 -8.16 -14.43
N ALA A 409 -15.95 -9.02 -15.10
CA ALA A 409 -17.12 -9.67 -14.48
C ALA A 409 -16.74 -10.58 -13.30
N GLY A 410 -15.56 -11.21 -13.35
CA GLY A 410 -14.99 -11.96 -12.23
C GLY A 410 -14.70 -11.07 -11.03
N TYR A 411 -14.07 -9.93 -11.25
CA TYR A 411 -13.81 -8.94 -10.20
C TYR A 411 -15.09 -8.39 -9.56
N MET A 412 -16.16 -8.21 -10.34
CA MET A 412 -17.46 -7.78 -9.80
C MET A 412 -18.09 -8.80 -8.84
N ARG A 413 -17.88 -10.11 -9.06
CA ARG A 413 -18.30 -11.13 -8.08
C ARG A 413 -17.49 -11.05 -6.80
N LEU A 414 -16.20 -10.81 -6.94
CA LEU A 414 -15.29 -10.66 -5.80
C LEU A 414 -15.61 -9.40 -4.98
N THR A 415 -16.05 -8.33 -5.63
CA THR A 415 -16.51 -7.11 -4.96
C THR A 415 -17.60 -7.39 -3.93
N LYS A 416 -18.58 -8.25 -4.25
CA LYS A 416 -19.65 -8.62 -3.31
C LYS A 416 -19.14 -9.27 -2.02
N TYR A 417 -18.12 -10.11 -2.13
CA TYR A 417 -17.47 -10.70 -0.96
C TYR A 417 -16.83 -9.64 -0.06
N TYR A 418 -16.06 -8.72 -0.63
CA TYR A 418 -15.42 -7.66 0.15
C TYR A 418 -16.43 -6.63 0.69
N GLN A 419 -17.52 -6.35 -0.05
CA GLN A 419 -18.63 -5.53 0.45
C GLN A 419 -19.29 -6.16 1.69
N GLN A 420 -19.50 -7.47 1.69
CA GLN A 420 -20.06 -8.16 2.85
C GLN A 420 -19.08 -8.09 4.04
N LEU A 421 -17.78 -8.33 3.83
CA LEU A 421 -16.79 -8.18 4.90
C LEU A 421 -16.74 -6.74 5.43
N ALA A 422 -16.82 -5.74 4.54
CA ALA A 422 -16.86 -4.35 4.94
C ALA A 422 -18.09 -4.02 5.79
N GLN A 423 -19.23 -4.67 5.53
CA GLN A 423 -20.44 -4.53 6.38
C GLN A 423 -20.31 -5.27 7.71
N GLU A 424 -19.80 -6.50 7.70
CA GLU A 424 -19.58 -7.31 8.92
C GLU A 424 -18.61 -6.63 9.90
N HIS A 425 -17.61 -5.88 9.38
CA HIS A 425 -16.56 -5.20 10.15
C HIS A 425 -16.69 -3.68 10.09
N TYR A 426 -17.88 -3.16 9.83
CA TYR A 426 -18.10 -1.73 9.65
C TYR A 426 -17.74 -0.93 10.90
N LEU A 427 -16.91 0.07 10.73
CA LEU A 427 -16.61 1.09 11.72
C LEU A 427 -17.02 2.47 11.16
N PRO A 428 -17.83 3.24 11.91
CA PRO A 428 -18.18 4.59 11.49
C PRO A 428 -16.94 5.49 11.46
N PRO A 429 -16.89 6.52 10.59
CA PRO A 429 -15.69 7.36 10.36
C PRO A 429 -15.04 7.88 11.65
N GLU A 430 -15.82 8.25 12.66
CA GLU A 430 -15.33 8.81 13.92
C GLU A 430 -14.57 7.78 14.80
N LYS A 431 -14.71 6.48 14.51
CA LYS A 431 -14.07 5.39 15.26
C LYS A 431 -12.89 4.80 14.51
N ARG A 432 -12.67 5.20 13.26
CA ARG A 432 -11.57 4.72 12.41
C ARG A 432 -10.27 5.37 12.87
N GLY A 433 -9.29 4.59 13.25
CA GLY A 433 -7.98 5.07 13.71
C GLY A 433 -6.84 4.79 12.73
N SER A 434 -7.08 3.91 11.74
CA SER A 434 -6.05 3.44 10.83
C SER A 434 -6.64 2.89 9.52
N PRO A 435 -5.84 2.78 8.46
CA PRO A 435 -6.27 2.15 7.21
C PRO A 435 -6.70 0.68 7.33
N GLN A 436 -6.26 -0.06 8.36
CA GLN A 436 -6.76 -1.40 8.63
C GLN A 436 -8.25 -1.43 8.95
N ASP A 437 -8.74 -0.40 9.61
CA ASP A 437 -10.15 -0.31 9.98
C ASP A 437 -11.07 -0.20 8.75
N ILE A 438 -10.49 0.11 7.57
CA ILE A 438 -11.17 0.23 6.29
C ILE A 438 -10.59 -0.70 5.20
N GLU A 439 -9.83 -1.73 5.58
CA GLU A 439 -9.15 -2.61 4.61
C GLU A 439 -10.12 -3.25 3.61
N PHE A 440 -11.28 -3.71 4.09
CA PHE A 440 -12.30 -4.32 3.23
C PHE A 440 -13.00 -3.29 2.33
N LEU A 441 -13.16 -2.04 2.78
CA LEU A 441 -13.63 -0.94 1.93
C LEU A 441 -12.60 -0.65 0.82
N LEU A 442 -11.31 -0.57 1.16
CA LEU A 442 -10.25 -0.37 0.17
C LEU A 442 -10.15 -1.52 -0.83
N ALA A 443 -10.31 -2.77 -0.36
CA ALA A 443 -10.39 -3.93 -1.23
C ALA A 443 -11.61 -3.83 -2.18
N THR A 444 -12.77 -3.46 -1.65
CA THR A 444 -13.98 -3.23 -2.45
C THR A 444 -13.75 -2.20 -3.56
N ILE A 445 -13.18 -1.04 -3.22
CA ILE A 445 -12.89 0.04 -4.18
C ILE A 445 -11.95 -0.45 -5.29
N ARG A 446 -10.88 -1.16 -4.94
CA ARG A 446 -9.94 -1.71 -5.92
C ARG A 446 -10.61 -2.69 -6.89
N HIS A 447 -11.46 -3.58 -6.36
CA HIS A 447 -12.16 -4.56 -7.19
C HIS A 447 -13.27 -3.92 -8.05
N LEU A 448 -13.91 -2.84 -7.58
CA LEU A 448 -14.78 -2.02 -8.42
C LEU A 448 -14.00 -1.42 -9.60
N CYS A 449 -12.83 -0.84 -9.36
CA CYS A 449 -11.98 -0.31 -10.43
C CYS A 449 -11.56 -1.40 -11.43
N LEU A 450 -11.13 -2.57 -10.95
CA LEU A 450 -10.76 -3.72 -11.79
C LEU A 450 -11.96 -4.30 -12.56
N GLY A 451 -13.17 -4.14 -12.03
CA GLY A 451 -14.44 -4.49 -12.65
C GLY A 451 -15.02 -3.41 -13.58
N TRP A 452 -14.30 -2.31 -13.81
CA TRP A 452 -14.70 -1.14 -14.61
C TRP A 452 -15.87 -0.33 -14.05
N HIS A 453 -16.14 -0.45 -12.76
CA HIS A 453 -17.14 0.32 -12.02
C HIS A 453 -16.50 1.50 -11.29
N TRP A 454 -15.82 2.36 -12.04
CA TRP A 454 -15.03 3.48 -11.49
C TRP A 454 -15.88 4.52 -10.78
N GLN A 455 -17.12 4.79 -11.28
CA GLN A 455 -18.02 5.72 -10.63
C GLN A 455 -18.49 5.20 -9.27
N ASP A 456 -18.86 3.91 -9.18
CA ASP A 456 -19.25 3.29 -7.90
C ASP A 456 -18.10 3.30 -6.88
N ALA A 457 -16.87 3.14 -7.37
CA ALA A 457 -15.66 3.24 -6.54
C ALA A 457 -15.44 4.67 -6.00
N CYS A 458 -15.65 5.67 -6.86
CA CYS A 458 -15.58 7.07 -6.48
C CYS A 458 -16.66 7.43 -5.46
N ASP A 459 -17.90 7.03 -5.72
CA ASP A 459 -19.05 7.28 -4.83
C ASP A 459 -18.81 6.66 -3.45
N LEU A 460 -18.21 5.46 -3.39
CA LEU A 460 -17.86 4.81 -2.13
C LEU A 460 -16.78 5.57 -1.35
N ILE A 461 -15.75 6.09 -2.02
CA ILE A 461 -14.72 6.93 -1.37
C ILE A 461 -15.34 8.16 -0.74
N LEU A 462 -16.22 8.84 -1.50
CA LEU A 462 -16.83 10.09 -1.06
C LEU A 462 -17.87 9.89 0.03
N SER A 463 -18.73 8.85 -0.08
CA SER A 463 -19.78 8.58 0.89
C SER A 463 -19.26 8.08 2.23
N GLU A 464 -18.18 7.32 2.24
CA GLU A 464 -17.58 6.74 3.43
C GLU A 464 -16.52 7.64 4.12
N GLY A 465 -16.26 8.84 3.59
CA GLY A 465 -15.27 9.76 4.16
C GLY A 465 -13.84 9.20 4.11
N ILE A 466 -13.54 8.36 3.12
CA ILE A 466 -12.22 7.68 3.03
C ILE A 466 -11.11 8.68 2.73
N TYR A 467 -11.40 9.71 1.93
CA TYR A 467 -10.43 10.76 1.63
C TYR A 467 -9.93 11.43 2.92
N GLU A 468 -10.85 11.87 3.78
CA GLU A 468 -10.54 12.56 5.02
C GLU A 468 -9.72 11.68 5.97
N CYS A 469 -10.14 10.43 6.14
CA CYS A 469 -9.42 9.46 6.96
C CYS A 469 -8.00 9.24 6.46
N MET A 470 -7.82 8.97 5.17
CA MET A 470 -6.51 8.66 4.59
C MET A 470 -5.56 9.86 4.56
N VAL A 471 -6.08 11.06 4.33
CA VAL A 471 -5.29 12.30 4.43
C VAL A 471 -4.79 12.51 5.85
N GLN A 472 -5.64 12.28 6.85
CA GLN A 472 -5.29 12.41 8.26
C GLN A 472 -4.23 11.40 8.70
N TRP A 473 -4.31 10.16 8.19
CA TRP A 473 -3.33 9.10 8.53
C TRP A 473 -2.03 9.22 7.73
N GLY A 474 -1.94 10.13 6.75
CA GLY A 474 -0.77 10.26 5.88
C GLY A 474 -0.68 9.14 4.81
N ALA A 475 -1.74 8.40 4.58
CA ALA A 475 -1.81 7.33 3.58
C ALA A 475 -1.97 7.88 2.15
N TRP A 476 -1.21 8.92 1.83
CA TRP A 476 -1.36 9.70 0.60
C TRP A 476 -1.05 8.91 -0.67
N ASN A 477 0.02 8.10 -0.67
CA ASN A 477 0.40 7.29 -1.82
C ASN A 477 -0.66 6.25 -2.18
N THR A 478 -1.26 5.60 -1.17
CA THR A 478 -2.36 4.65 -1.38
C THR A 478 -3.57 5.35 -2.00
N LEU A 479 -3.92 6.54 -1.52
CA LEU A 479 -5.04 7.32 -2.05
C LEU A 479 -4.77 7.82 -3.48
N ILE A 480 -3.54 8.26 -3.77
CA ILE A 480 -3.11 8.61 -5.13
C ILE A 480 -3.28 7.40 -6.07
N GLY A 481 -2.82 6.21 -5.68
CA GLY A 481 -2.95 5.00 -6.48
C GLY A 481 -4.42 4.62 -6.76
N LEU A 482 -5.30 4.77 -5.79
CA LEU A 482 -6.74 4.56 -5.97
C LEU A 482 -7.33 5.56 -6.98
N TYR A 483 -7.04 6.85 -6.81
CA TYR A 483 -7.54 7.89 -7.70
C TYR A 483 -7.01 7.78 -9.13
N GLN A 484 -5.74 7.45 -9.31
CA GLN A 484 -5.16 7.22 -10.64
C GLN A 484 -5.81 6.02 -11.35
N GLY A 485 -6.21 4.98 -10.60
CA GLY A 485 -6.95 3.84 -11.14
C GLY A 485 -8.35 4.20 -11.67
N MET A 486 -8.93 5.31 -11.22
CA MET A 486 -10.27 5.77 -11.63
C MET A 486 -10.25 6.82 -12.75
N LEU A 487 -9.10 7.42 -13.02
CA LEU A 487 -8.96 8.48 -14.03
C LEU A 487 -8.50 7.93 -15.39
N PRO A 488 -8.79 8.64 -16.51
CA PRO A 488 -8.24 8.31 -17.81
C PRO A 488 -6.70 8.21 -17.79
N PRO A 489 -6.10 7.22 -18.51
CA PRO A 489 -6.73 6.31 -19.47
C PRO A 489 -7.42 5.10 -18.84
N ASN A 490 -7.30 4.87 -17.52
CA ASN A 490 -7.76 3.64 -16.87
C ASN A 490 -9.26 3.61 -16.62
N GLY A 491 -9.85 4.75 -16.23
CA GLY A 491 -11.25 4.85 -15.82
C GLY A 491 -11.98 6.05 -16.40
N VAL A 492 -13.29 6.07 -16.23
CA VAL A 492 -14.17 7.16 -16.66
C VAL A 492 -15.09 7.53 -15.52
N LEU A 493 -15.08 8.81 -15.16
CA LEU A 493 -15.94 9.40 -14.13
C LEU A 493 -16.83 10.49 -14.71
N THR A 494 -17.83 10.92 -13.94
CA THR A 494 -18.52 12.16 -14.26
C THR A 494 -17.54 13.33 -14.24
N ARG A 495 -17.75 14.35 -15.07
CA ARG A 495 -16.85 15.52 -15.11
C ARG A 495 -16.73 16.23 -13.77
N ARG A 496 -17.77 16.18 -12.97
CA ARG A 496 -17.79 16.77 -11.63
C ARG A 496 -16.83 16.03 -10.71
N ASP A 497 -16.95 14.70 -10.66
CA ASP A 497 -16.14 13.86 -9.76
C ASP A 497 -14.70 13.78 -10.27
N GLU A 498 -14.48 13.74 -11.59
CA GLU A 498 -13.15 13.86 -12.17
C GLU A 498 -12.47 15.18 -11.76
N GLY A 499 -13.20 16.30 -11.82
CA GLY A 499 -12.70 17.59 -11.35
C GLY A 499 -12.36 17.61 -9.86
N LEU A 500 -13.22 17.00 -9.04
CA LEU A 500 -12.98 16.86 -7.59
C LEU A 500 -11.75 16.01 -7.29
N ILE A 501 -11.65 14.84 -7.91
CA ILE A 501 -10.49 13.94 -7.72
C ILE A 501 -9.21 14.59 -8.21
N CYS A 502 -9.23 15.31 -9.34
CA CYS A 502 -8.06 16.07 -9.78
C CYS A 502 -7.64 17.14 -8.76
N ASN A 503 -8.58 17.85 -8.15
CA ASN A 503 -8.27 18.78 -7.06
C ASN A 503 -7.65 18.06 -5.84
N HIS A 504 -8.19 16.92 -5.43
CA HIS A 504 -7.61 16.10 -4.35
C HIS A 504 -6.19 15.63 -4.69
N LEU A 505 -5.95 15.16 -5.93
CA LEU A 505 -4.61 14.76 -6.38
C LEU A 505 -3.63 15.93 -6.37
N GLY A 506 -4.05 17.12 -6.79
CA GLY A 506 -3.24 18.33 -6.68
C GLY A 506 -2.77 18.57 -5.25
N LEU A 507 -3.68 18.48 -4.29
CA LEU A 507 -3.38 18.67 -2.88
C LEU A 507 -2.46 17.56 -2.31
N LEU A 508 -2.67 16.30 -2.72
CA LEU A 508 -1.83 15.19 -2.29
C LEU A 508 -0.40 15.31 -2.84
N TYR A 509 -0.23 15.72 -4.09
CA TYR A 509 1.09 15.96 -4.68
C TYR A 509 1.79 17.17 -4.08
N ASP A 510 1.07 18.23 -3.69
CA ASP A 510 1.66 19.35 -2.92
C ASP A 510 2.21 18.87 -1.57
N ARG A 511 1.48 18.00 -0.87
CA ARG A 511 1.93 17.37 0.38
C ARG A 511 3.19 16.52 0.22
N LEU A 512 3.38 15.93 -0.97
CA LEU A 512 4.57 15.15 -1.33
C LEU A 512 5.71 16.02 -1.89
N ASP A 513 5.61 17.36 -1.83
CA ASP A 513 6.55 18.32 -2.41
C ASP A 513 6.74 18.17 -3.94
N ASN A 514 5.77 17.57 -4.65
CA ASN A 514 5.79 17.44 -6.10
C ASN A 514 4.92 18.54 -6.75
N ALA A 515 5.48 19.74 -6.78
CA ALA A 515 4.77 20.92 -7.25
C ALA A 515 4.35 20.85 -8.73
N GLN A 516 5.13 20.17 -9.57
CA GLN A 516 4.83 20.03 -11.00
C GLN A 516 3.56 19.18 -11.22
N GLN A 517 3.46 18.04 -10.58
CA GLN A 517 2.26 17.20 -10.65
C GLN A 517 1.07 17.87 -9.98
N SER A 518 1.27 18.51 -8.83
CA SER A 518 0.25 19.26 -8.13
C SER A 518 -0.40 20.31 -9.03
N TRP A 519 0.41 21.15 -9.66
CA TRP A 519 -0.08 22.18 -10.58
C TRP A 519 -0.80 21.59 -11.80
N ALA A 520 -0.26 20.54 -12.42
CA ALA A 520 -0.89 19.88 -13.56
C ALA A 520 -2.29 19.34 -13.23
N PHE A 521 -2.49 18.79 -12.04
CA PHE A 521 -3.79 18.31 -11.60
C PHE A 521 -4.75 19.44 -11.23
N TYR A 522 -4.28 20.55 -10.65
CA TYR A 522 -5.14 21.72 -10.41
C TYR A 522 -5.61 22.34 -11.72
N GLU A 523 -4.75 22.51 -12.71
CA GLU A 523 -5.13 23.01 -14.04
C GLU A 523 -6.19 22.09 -14.71
N ARG A 524 -6.01 20.76 -14.62
CA ARG A 524 -7.00 19.80 -15.11
C ARG A 524 -8.34 19.94 -14.37
N ALA A 525 -8.31 20.10 -13.06
CA ALA A 525 -9.51 20.31 -12.24
C ALA A 525 -10.24 21.59 -12.64
N LEU A 526 -9.52 22.72 -12.76
CA LEU A 526 -10.06 24.01 -13.18
C LEU A 526 -10.71 23.94 -14.56
N ALA A 527 -10.05 23.26 -15.52
CA ALA A 527 -10.59 23.10 -16.87
C ALA A 527 -11.93 22.33 -16.88
N LEU A 528 -12.04 21.27 -16.08
CA LEU A 528 -13.27 20.47 -15.94
C LEU A 528 -14.37 21.25 -15.22
N GLN A 529 -14.07 21.85 -14.09
CA GLN A 529 -15.00 22.60 -13.24
C GLN A 529 -15.58 23.83 -13.97
N ARG A 530 -14.71 24.59 -14.68
CA ARG A 530 -15.15 25.71 -15.53
C ARG A 530 -16.09 25.25 -16.64
N LYS A 531 -15.81 24.09 -17.27
CA LYS A 531 -16.63 23.53 -18.35
C LYS A 531 -18.05 23.14 -17.92
N ILE A 532 -18.23 22.75 -16.65
CA ILE A 532 -19.52 22.36 -16.08
C ILE A 532 -20.20 23.50 -15.30
N GLY A 533 -19.53 24.66 -15.14
CA GLY A 533 -20.02 25.78 -14.38
C GLY A 533 -20.01 25.59 -12.86
N ASP A 534 -19.17 24.73 -12.34
CA ASP A 534 -18.99 24.50 -10.88
C ASP A 534 -18.16 25.62 -10.25
N LEU A 535 -18.81 26.73 -9.95
CA LEU A 535 -18.16 27.91 -9.36
C LEU A 535 -17.52 27.62 -8.00
N HIS A 536 -18.15 26.73 -7.20
CA HIS A 536 -17.62 26.36 -5.89
C HIS A 536 -16.34 25.53 -6.03
N GLY A 537 -16.35 24.52 -6.92
CA GLY A 537 -15.17 23.73 -7.24
C GLY A 537 -14.01 24.60 -7.77
N VAL A 538 -14.31 25.55 -8.69
CA VAL A 538 -13.29 26.48 -9.20
C VAL A 538 -12.69 27.31 -8.08
N ALA A 539 -13.51 27.89 -7.18
CA ALA A 539 -13.02 28.71 -6.07
C ALA A 539 -12.15 27.92 -5.10
N LEU A 540 -12.53 26.68 -4.77
CA LEU A 540 -11.71 25.80 -3.93
C LEU A 540 -10.38 25.43 -4.61
N THR A 541 -10.41 25.08 -5.89
CA THR A 541 -9.19 24.70 -6.62
C THR A 541 -8.23 25.88 -6.76
N LEU A 542 -8.74 27.09 -7.06
CA LEU A 542 -7.93 28.30 -7.07
C LEU A 542 -7.32 28.62 -5.69
N THR A 543 -8.04 28.34 -4.61
CA THR A 543 -7.51 28.50 -3.26
C THR A 543 -6.32 27.57 -3.01
N ASN A 544 -6.46 26.29 -3.38
CA ASN A 544 -5.40 25.29 -3.24
C ASN A 544 -4.18 25.61 -4.13
N GLU A 545 -4.43 26.00 -5.38
CA GLU A 545 -3.38 26.42 -6.29
C GLU A 545 -2.66 27.69 -5.79
N GLY A 546 -3.41 28.62 -5.18
CA GLY A 546 -2.86 29.79 -4.51
C GLY A 546 -1.93 29.44 -3.33
N GLU A 547 -2.29 28.42 -2.56
CA GLU A 547 -1.43 27.87 -1.50
C GLU A 547 -0.15 27.25 -2.06
N LEU A 548 -0.24 26.49 -3.15
CA LEU A 548 0.90 25.93 -3.85
C LEU A 548 1.87 27.04 -4.28
N PHE A 549 1.38 28.10 -4.96
CA PHE A 549 2.21 29.24 -5.37
C PHE A 549 2.81 29.99 -4.17
N ARG A 550 2.06 30.12 -3.07
CA ARG A 550 2.58 30.73 -1.83
C ARG A 550 3.73 29.90 -1.26
N ASN A 551 3.62 28.58 -1.23
CA ASN A 551 4.67 27.67 -0.77
C ASN A 551 5.94 27.78 -1.64
N GLN A 552 5.77 28.02 -2.95
CA GLN A 552 6.86 28.27 -3.90
C GLN A 552 7.41 29.71 -3.87
N ARG A 553 6.86 30.58 -3.02
CA ARG A 553 7.18 32.00 -2.93
C ARG A 553 6.83 32.81 -4.19
N GLU A 554 5.89 32.31 -4.97
CA GLU A 554 5.34 33.00 -6.14
C GLU A 554 4.15 33.89 -5.75
N TRP A 555 4.45 34.90 -4.95
CA TRP A 555 3.46 35.77 -4.26
C TRP A 555 2.43 36.39 -5.19
N LYS A 556 2.83 36.78 -6.41
CA LYS A 556 1.91 37.41 -7.38
C LYS A 556 0.85 36.44 -7.89
N HIS A 557 1.24 35.21 -8.20
CA HIS A 557 0.31 34.17 -8.66
C HIS A 557 -0.60 33.74 -7.51
N ALA A 558 -0.07 33.55 -6.31
CA ALA A 558 -0.85 33.25 -5.12
C ALA A 558 -1.94 34.32 -4.87
N TYR A 559 -1.56 35.60 -4.88
CA TYR A 559 -2.50 36.69 -4.70
C TYR A 559 -3.60 36.72 -5.76
N ALA A 560 -3.23 36.57 -7.05
CA ALA A 560 -4.18 36.55 -8.14
C ALA A 560 -5.21 35.41 -8.02
N ASN A 561 -4.76 34.23 -7.59
CA ASN A 561 -5.64 33.08 -7.39
C ASN A 561 -6.59 33.28 -6.20
N PHE A 562 -6.10 33.80 -5.07
CA PHE A 562 -6.96 34.08 -3.91
C PHE A 562 -8.00 35.17 -4.23
N GLU A 563 -7.65 36.23 -4.96
CA GLU A 563 -8.60 37.26 -5.35
C GLU A 563 -9.65 36.73 -6.35
N GLN A 564 -9.25 35.92 -7.35
CA GLN A 564 -10.20 35.28 -8.24
C GLN A 564 -11.15 34.35 -7.49
N ALA A 565 -10.65 33.57 -6.55
CA ALA A 565 -11.48 32.72 -5.71
C ALA A 565 -12.47 33.56 -4.87
N ARG A 566 -12.01 34.70 -4.36
CA ARG A 566 -12.83 35.61 -3.58
C ARG A 566 -13.90 36.30 -4.40
N GLU A 567 -13.63 36.72 -5.66
CA GLU A 567 -14.62 37.24 -6.58
C GLU A 567 -15.73 36.21 -6.86
N LEU A 568 -15.38 34.93 -7.04
CA LEU A 568 -16.32 33.84 -7.15
C LEU A 568 -17.14 33.65 -5.87
N ASN A 569 -16.48 33.75 -4.71
CA ASN A 569 -17.14 33.60 -3.41
C ASN A 569 -18.18 34.73 -3.14
N GLN A 570 -18.01 35.90 -3.70
CA GLN A 570 -19.05 36.96 -3.63
C GLN A 570 -20.39 36.51 -4.24
N GLN A 571 -20.34 35.64 -5.27
CA GLN A 571 -21.55 35.09 -5.88
C GLN A 571 -22.09 33.89 -5.07
N LEU A 572 -21.17 33.04 -4.55
CA LEU A 572 -21.49 31.85 -3.76
C LEU A 572 -22.03 32.19 -2.37
N ARG A 573 -21.52 33.28 -1.79
CA ARG A 573 -21.81 33.72 -0.41
C ARG A 573 -21.51 32.65 0.63
N ASP A 574 -20.42 31.89 0.43
CA ASP A 574 -19.96 30.88 1.37
C ASP A 574 -19.08 31.54 2.45
N PRO A 575 -19.54 31.68 3.70
CA PRO A 575 -18.79 32.36 4.74
C PRO A 575 -17.60 31.53 5.21
N LEU A 576 -17.61 30.21 5.04
CA LEU A 576 -16.51 29.33 5.38
C LEU A 576 -15.34 29.52 4.41
N LEU A 577 -15.65 29.54 3.11
CA LEU A 577 -14.68 29.82 2.06
C LEU A 577 -14.09 31.22 2.23
N GLU A 578 -14.92 32.23 2.60
CA GLU A 578 -14.42 33.59 2.87
C GLU A 578 -13.43 33.61 4.02
N SER A 579 -13.70 32.87 5.10
CA SER A 579 -12.76 32.74 6.23
C SER A 579 -11.42 32.18 5.80
N VAL A 580 -11.42 31.12 4.97
CA VAL A 580 -10.20 30.47 4.46
C VAL A 580 -9.43 31.41 3.53
N LEU A 581 -10.11 32.09 2.62
CA LEU A 581 -9.47 33.03 1.69
C LEU A 581 -8.82 34.21 2.41
N LEU A 582 -9.53 34.78 3.37
CA LEU A 582 -8.98 35.87 4.21
C LEU A 582 -7.79 35.39 5.04
N HIS A 583 -7.85 34.18 5.60
CA HIS A 583 -6.71 33.59 6.31
C HIS A 583 -5.49 33.45 5.37
N ASN A 584 -5.66 32.93 4.16
CA ASN A 584 -4.60 32.76 3.18
C ASN A 584 -4.01 34.10 2.68
N LEU A 585 -4.85 35.11 2.47
CA LEU A 585 -4.39 36.47 2.20
C LEU A 585 -3.59 37.05 3.38
N GLY A 586 -4.03 36.78 4.61
CA GLY A 586 -3.28 37.13 5.82
C GLY A 586 -1.91 36.47 5.85
N LEU A 587 -1.80 35.19 5.54
CA LEU A 587 -0.52 34.45 5.43
C LEU A 587 0.38 35.05 4.34
N LEU A 588 -0.19 35.45 3.21
CA LEU A 588 0.55 36.04 2.11
C LEU A 588 1.16 37.40 2.51
N HIS A 589 0.38 38.28 3.13
CA HIS A 589 0.86 39.55 3.64
C HIS A 589 1.87 39.38 4.79
N HIS A 590 1.67 38.37 5.64
CA HIS A 590 2.62 38.03 6.71
C HIS A 590 3.98 37.60 6.11
N ALA A 591 3.99 36.72 5.09
CA ALA A 591 5.21 36.34 4.42
C ALA A 591 5.91 37.50 3.70
N ALA A 592 5.16 38.48 3.20
CA ALA A 592 5.68 39.72 2.64
C ALA A 592 6.12 40.74 3.71
N LYS A 593 5.97 40.40 5.02
CA LYS A 593 6.23 41.29 6.16
C LYS A 593 5.33 42.53 6.21
N ASP A 594 4.20 42.54 5.53
CA ASP A 594 3.17 43.53 5.63
C ASP A 594 2.22 43.18 6.79
N TYR A 595 2.76 43.29 8.01
CA TYR A 595 2.05 42.87 9.22
C TYR A 595 0.72 43.61 9.48
N PRO A 596 0.57 44.92 9.14
CA PRO A 596 -0.71 45.58 9.31
C PRO A 596 -1.83 44.99 8.46
N GLN A 597 -1.55 44.70 7.19
CA GLN A 597 -2.53 44.06 6.32
C GLN A 597 -2.77 42.60 6.72
N ALA A 598 -1.71 41.86 7.09
CA ALA A 598 -1.82 40.49 7.60
C ALA A 598 -2.78 40.43 8.80
N LEU A 599 -2.57 41.30 9.82
CA LEU A 599 -3.41 41.36 11.02
C LEU A 599 -4.87 41.67 10.67
N LYS A 600 -5.11 42.61 9.75
CA LYS A 600 -6.47 42.96 9.28
C LYS A 600 -7.17 41.74 8.69
N HIS A 601 -6.53 41.05 7.77
CA HIS A 601 -7.11 39.87 7.15
C HIS A 601 -7.32 38.72 8.15
N TYR A 602 -6.40 38.47 9.04
CA TYR A 602 -6.55 37.49 10.12
C TYR A 602 -7.73 37.82 11.05
N GLN A 603 -7.92 39.12 11.41
CA GLN A 603 -9.07 39.50 12.24
C GLN A 603 -10.40 39.34 11.52
N GLU A 604 -10.45 39.64 10.22
CA GLU A 604 -11.66 39.41 9.41
C GLU A 604 -11.95 37.91 9.30
N ALA A 605 -10.94 37.07 9.03
CA ALA A 605 -11.06 35.62 8.98
C ALA A 605 -11.55 35.03 10.32
N LEU A 606 -10.97 35.54 11.44
CA LEU A 606 -11.32 35.09 12.78
C LEU A 606 -12.79 35.38 13.12
N ARG A 607 -13.36 36.52 12.66
CA ARG A 607 -14.77 36.84 12.85
C ARG A 607 -15.67 35.82 12.18
N PHE A 608 -15.34 35.41 10.94
CA PHE A 608 -16.10 34.35 10.25
C PHE A 608 -15.98 33.00 10.96
N ALA A 609 -14.75 32.60 11.37
CA ALA A 609 -14.54 31.36 12.09
C ALA A 609 -15.34 31.29 13.40
N LEU A 610 -15.34 32.37 14.19
CA LEU A 610 -16.12 32.49 15.43
C LEU A 610 -17.63 32.45 15.18
N THR A 611 -18.13 33.12 14.13
CA THR A 611 -19.55 33.12 13.80
C THR A 611 -20.05 31.75 13.35
N LEU A 612 -19.18 30.96 12.77
CA LEU A 612 -19.47 29.60 12.28
C LEU A 612 -19.20 28.51 13.32
N GLU A 613 -18.66 28.89 14.51
CA GLU A 613 -18.20 27.93 15.53
C GLU A 613 -17.13 26.96 15.00
N GLU A 614 -16.32 27.43 14.02
CA GLU A 614 -15.28 26.64 13.38
C GLU A 614 -13.96 26.74 14.19
N HIS A 615 -13.91 26.04 15.30
CA HIS A 615 -12.83 26.07 16.27
C HIS A 615 -11.47 25.66 15.68
N TYR A 616 -11.45 24.89 14.59
CA TYR A 616 -10.18 24.54 13.93
C TYR A 616 -9.55 25.75 13.26
N ASN A 617 -10.33 26.47 12.43
CA ASN A 617 -9.87 27.68 11.77
C ASN A 617 -9.55 28.79 12.77
N GLU A 618 -10.38 28.95 13.78
CA GLU A 618 -10.10 29.86 14.89
C GLU A 618 -8.71 29.63 15.46
N GLY A 619 -8.41 28.40 15.85
CA GLY A 619 -7.12 28.04 16.42
C GLY A 619 -5.93 28.19 15.45
N MET A 620 -6.13 27.92 14.15
CA MET A 620 -5.07 28.15 13.15
C MET A 620 -4.77 29.63 12.95
N ILE A 621 -5.80 30.45 12.83
CA ILE A 621 -5.66 31.90 12.68
C ILE A 621 -4.96 32.50 13.90
N LEU A 622 -5.40 32.17 15.11
CA LEU A 622 -4.77 32.62 16.35
C LEU A 622 -3.30 32.21 16.46
N THR A 623 -2.97 30.97 16.07
CA THR A 623 -1.58 30.50 16.05
C THR A 623 -0.72 31.39 15.14
N ASN A 624 -1.21 31.68 13.92
CA ASN A 624 -0.48 32.50 12.96
C ASN A 624 -0.36 33.95 13.44
N ILE A 625 -1.35 34.51 14.14
CA ILE A 625 -1.23 35.83 14.83
C ILE A 625 -0.16 35.79 15.91
N GLY A 626 -0.10 34.72 16.72
CA GLY A 626 0.91 34.52 17.73
C GLY A 626 2.33 34.50 17.15
N VAL A 627 2.51 33.69 16.07
CA VAL A 627 3.81 33.66 15.36
C VAL A 627 4.15 35.01 14.74
N MET A 628 3.19 35.72 14.15
CA MET A 628 3.40 37.05 13.59
C MET A 628 3.83 38.07 14.66
N PHE A 629 3.24 38.06 15.86
CA PHE A 629 3.68 38.92 16.98
C PHE A 629 5.09 38.59 17.45
N TYR A 630 5.43 37.29 17.48
CA TYR A 630 6.76 36.84 17.79
C TYR A 630 7.81 37.40 16.82
N GLU A 631 7.55 37.31 15.52
CA GLU A 631 8.47 37.83 14.49
C GLU A 631 8.65 39.33 14.54
N GLN A 632 7.65 40.05 15.04
CA GLN A 632 7.75 41.52 15.29
C GLN A 632 8.44 41.88 16.59
N GLY A 633 8.81 40.90 17.44
CA GLY A 633 9.41 41.13 18.73
C GLY A 633 8.42 41.44 19.87
N PHE A 634 7.11 41.31 19.62
CA PHE A 634 6.06 41.45 20.63
C PHE A 634 5.86 40.13 21.40
N TYR A 635 6.91 39.74 22.13
CA TYR A 635 6.97 38.43 22.78
C TYR A 635 5.87 38.18 23.83
N PRO A 636 5.52 39.17 24.71
CA PRO A 636 4.42 38.98 25.66
C PRO A 636 3.07 38.73 24.96
N GLU A 637 2.78 39.52 23.92
CA GLU A 637 1.55 39.37 23.12
C GLU A 637 1.53 38.05 22.38
N ALA A 638 2.66 37.63 21.80
CA ALA A 638 2.80 36.35 21.12
C ALA A 638 2.48 35.18 22.05
N LEU A 639 3.13 35.14 23.22
CA LEU A 639 2.88 34.07 24.20
C LEU A 639 1.45 34.10 24.76
N ALA A 640 0.86 35.28 24.96
CA ALA A 640 -0.52 35.41 25.40
C ALA A 640 -1.49 34.75 24.43
N VAL A 641 -1.34 35.02 23.13
CA VAL A 641 -2.18 34.42 22.09
C VAL A 641 -1.93 32.89 21.98
N LEU A 642 -0.66 32.46 22.01
CA LEU A 642 -0.31 31.04 21.91
C LEU A 642 -0.82 30.20 23.10
N PHE A 643 -0.67 30.73 24.35
CA PHE A 643 -1.20 30.03 25.52
C PHE A 643 -2.73 29.99 25.53
N TYR A 644 -3.40 31.08 25.14
CA TYR A 644 -4.86 31.05 24.95
C TYR A 644 -5.29 30.00 23.93
N THR A 645 -4.62 29.96 22.77
CA THR A 645 -4.90 28.98 21.72
C THR A 645 -4.63 27.54 22.18
N LEU A 646 -3.54 27.34 22.96
CA LEU A 646 -3.21 26.03 23.52
C LEU A 646 -4.29 25.55 24.48
N GLN A 647 -4.75 26.40 25.39
CA GLN A 647 -5.79 26.09 26.36
C GLN A 647 -7.12 25.72 25.65
N MET A 648 -7.53 26.51 24.66
CA MET A 648 -8.69 26.26 23.84
C MET A 648 -8.59 24.93 23.09
N ARG A 649 -7.45 24.64 22.46
CA ARG A 649 -7.23 23.41 21.70
C ARG A 649 -7.10 22.16 22.58
N GLN A 650 -6.50 22.25 23.75
CA GLN A 650 -6.46 21.14 24.73
C GLN A 650 -7.85 20.77 25.22
N SER A 651 -8.72 21.76 25.47
CA SER A 651 -10.10 21.50 25.84
C SER A 651 -10.90 20.79 24.74
N LEU A 652 -10.53 21.02 23.48
CA LEU A 652 -11.13 20.40 22.29
C LEU A 652 -10.41 19.13 21.81
N GLN A 653 -9.38 18.67 22.51
CA GLN A 653 -8.56 17.49 22.14
C GLN A 653 -8.00 17.56 20.69
N HIS A 654 -7.47 18.69 20.28
CA HIS A 654 -7.09 18.96 18.90
C HIS A 654 -5.66 18.48 18.55
N SER A 655 -5.46 17.93 17.35
CA SER A 655 -4.18 17.36 16.85
C SER A 655 -3.02 18.36 16.69
N THR A 656 -3.30 19.66 16.60
CA THR A 656 -2.28 20.70 16.41
C THR A 656 -1.69 21.25 17.72
N VAL A 657 -2.08 20.71 18.86
CA VAL A 657 -1.53 21.06 20.19
C VAL A 657 -0.02 20.88 20.20
N SER A 658 0.49 19.78 19.64
CA SER A 658 1.92 19.46 19.61
C SER A 658 2.78 20.51 18.90
N PHE A 659 2.25 21.17 17.86
CA PHE A 659 2.97 22.25 17.17
C PHE A 659 3.16 23.46 18.09
N ILE A 660 2.10 23.89 18.78
CA ILE A 660 2.17 25.06 19.69
C ILE A 660 3.05 24.73 20.88
N GLU A 661 2.92 23.53 21.45
CA GLU A 661 3.78 23.07 22.55
C GLU A 661 5.26 23.03 22.14
N SER A 662 5.57 22.50 20.97
CA SER A 662 6.95 22.48 20.44
C SER A 662 7.48 23.90 20.18
N PHE A 663 6.64 24.81 19.69
CA PHE A 663 7.02 26.19 19.48
C PHE A 663 7.33 26.90 20.83
N ILE A 664 6.47 26.73 21.82
CA ILE A 664 6.69 27.30 23.18
C ILE A 664 7.94 26.68 23.82
N ALA A 665 8.13 25.36 23.73
CA ALA A 665 9.32 24.68 24.25
C ALA A 665 10.60 25.18 23.56
N THR A 666 10.58 25.43 22.27
CA THR A 666 11.71 25.99 21.53
C THR A 666 12.05 27.42 22.03
N LEU A 667 11.04 28.19 22.40
CA LEU A 667 11.27 29.52 23.01
C LEU A 667 11.87 29.42 24.42
N GLU A 668 11.39 28.48 25.21
CA GLU A 668 11.89 28.20 26.55
C GLU A 668 13.36 27.76 26.53
N ASP A 669 13.72 26.85 25.64
CA ASP A 669 15.08 26.34 25.48
C ASP A 669 16.06 27.36 24.96
N ASN A 670 15.62 28.38 24.22
CA ASN A 670 16.45 29.43 23.65
C ASN A 670 16.63 30.64 24.59
N MET A 671 16.00 30.65 25.78
CA MET A 671 16.02 31.76 26.73
C MET A 671 16.58 31.32 28.10
N GLU A 672 17.14 32.24 28.87
CA GLU A 672 17.46 31.99 30.28
C GLU A 672 16.16 31.74 31.07
N ILE A 673 16.20 30.80 32.03
CA ILE A 673 15.03 30.35 32.82
C ILE A 673 14.29 31.55 33.45
N ASP A 674 15.04 32.47 34.04
CA ASP A 674 14.47 33.68 34.67
C ASP A 674 13.89 34.66 33.63
N ALA A 675 14.44 34.70 32.43
CA ALA A 675 13.93 35.54 31.34
C ALA A 675 12.62 35.01 30.80
N PHE A 676 12.50 33.68 30.60
CA PHE A 676 11.26 33.04 30.16
C PHE A 676 10.16 33.16 31.23
N ALA A 677 10.50 32.97 32.52
CA ALA A 677 9.53 33.14 33.62
C ALA A 677 8.96 34.57 33.68
N ARG A 678 9.81 35.60 33.53
CA ARG A 678 9.36 36.99 33.43
C ARG A 678 8.49 37.25 32.21
N LEU A 679 8.86 36.72 31.07
CA LEU A 679 8.09 36.82 29.83
C LEU A 679 6.71 36.16 29.96
N ARG A 680 6.65 35.00 30.59
CA ARG A 680 5.40 34.29 30.89
C ARG A 680 4.51 35.08 31.86
N GLN A 681 5.06 35.72 32.81
CA GLN A 681 4.31 36.64 33.71
C GLN A 681 3.78 37.84 32.93
N ALA A 682 4.63 38.51 32.13
CA ALA A 682 4.23 39.64 31.31
C ALA A 682 3.12 39.23 30.27
N SER A 683 3.15 38.03 29.74
CA SER A 683 2.13 37.55 28.81
C SER A 683 0.74 37.46 29.48
N ARG A 684 0.68 37.03 30.76
CA ARG A 684 -0.58 36.98 31.52
C ARG A 684 -1.17 38.37 31.75
N GLU A 685 -0.31 39.37 31.97
CA GLU A 685 -0.74 40.77 32.21
C GLU A 685 -1.33 41.43 30.96
N VAL A 686 -0.92 40.98 29.75
CA VAL A 686 -1.41 41.53 28.47
C VAL A 686 -2.50 40.70 27.84
N GLU A 687 -2.72 39.48 28.29
CA GLU A 687 -3.61 38.45 27.65
C GLU A 687 -5.01 39.02 27.44
N GLU A 688 -5.70 39.50 28.47
CA GLU A 688 -7.07 39.99 28.36
C GLU A 688 -7.16 41.17 27.36
N ARG A 689 -6.18 42.07 27.36
CA ARG A 689 -6.12 43.21 26.46
C ARG A 689 -5.92 42.77 25.00
N VAL A 690 -5.02 41.81 24.76
CA VAL A 690 -4.70 41.32 23.41
C VAL A 690 -5.87 40.50 22.87
N ILE A 691 -6.38 39.56 23.62
CA ILE A 691 -7.52 38.72 23.22
C ILE A 691 -8.78 39.58 22.99
N SER A 692 -8.98 40.64 23.81
CA SER A 692 -10.11 41.56 23.60
C SER A 692 -10.02 42.38 22.33
N ARG A 693 -8.81 42.69 21.86
CA ARG A 693 -8.60 43.32 20.55
C ARG A 693 -8.80 42.40 19.37
N LEU A 694 -8.50 41.14 19.55
CA LEU A 694 -8.68 40.12 18.49
C LEU A 694 -10.11 39.61 18.42
N MET A 695 -10.73 39.40 19.58
CA MET A 695 -12.07 38.82 19.71
C MET A 695 -12.95 39.64 20.64
N PRO A 696 -14.06 40.21 20.17
CA PRO A 696 -15.03 40.93 21.03
C PRO A 696 -15.63 40.03 22.10
N ALA A 697 -16.01 40.57 23.25
CA ALA A 697 -16.47 39.82 24.43
C ALA A 697 -17.71 38.93 24.17
N ASN A 698 -18.56 39.30 23.22
CA ASN A 698 -19.74 38.56 22.82
C ASN A 698 -19.44 37.36 21.92
N MET A 699 -18.21 37.14 21.52
CA MET A 699 -17.77 36.01 20.66
C MET A 699 -16.76 35.09 21.37
N ARG A 700 -16.54 35.27 22.68
CA ARG A 700 -15.69 34.43 23.50
C ARG A 700 -16.57 33.43 24.26
N GLN A 701 -16.53 32.19 23.90
CA GLN A 701 -17.15 31.08 24.65
C GLN A 701 -16.12 30.09 25.15
#